data_40a1cdabc466789851af0a61942ed481
#
_entry.id   40a1cdabc466789851af0a61942ed481
#
_cell.length_a   1.000
_cell.length_b   1.000
_cell.length_c   1.000
_cell.angle_alpha   90.00
_cell.angle_beta   90.00
_cell.angle_gamma   90.00
#
_symmetry.space_group_name_H-M   'P 1'
#
loop_
_entity.id
_entity.type
_entity.pdbx_description
1 polymer ?
#
loop_
_entity_poly.entity_id
_entity_poly.type
_entity_poly.pdbx_seq_one_letter_code
_entity_poly.pdbx_strand_id
1 'polypeptide(L)'
;MLKLKEIKKDYTVGGSAVHALKGVNLSFRENEFVAILGHSGCGKTTLLNIIGGLDQYSAGDLIINGKSTKNYSDADWDAYRNHSVGFVFQSYNLIPHQTVLSNVELALTLSGVAPAERRARAVEALEKVGLGDQIHKKPNQMSGGQMQRVAIARALVNDPDILLADEPTGALDSDTSVQIMEILREIAKNKLIIMVTHNPELAEGYASRTIRLKDGLIVGDSDPFEAPDDLKTGAALKKTSMSFFTALALSMNNLMTKKARTILTAFAGSIGIIGIALIMSLSNGVQNYINKVQEDTLSSYPITIRAESVDMTSLMTSLMGVQAENNGTSHEKDAVYSSSVMYDMVNSLVSADLETNNLKAFKKYIENENSEIAPYISSVQYSYDVDIIPYAEDGNGHIARTDATDVMQAAMSAAFGGDYSNYFSTYGRLYSRMDVWIEMLPGENGELINPLLEKQYDLLYGSWPKSFDEVVLVVDENNEISDLVLYSLGLKANDEISSNMELFMAQETMESAAESWSYEEICGMSFRYVFPADKYRYDEEKGEYIDLSAEELGLRTLFNNGLSLKVVGVVRQSSEALSGMLSGAVGYTHALVEHIMAEAETKDLVKRQLEDPEHEVFTGLPFLDKEDEALTNDRKIAAAKDYIAAADDRTIAELYVKYMSEPEDSYVQELIGEQMKDISREDIEKLVTDSYPEYRSVLGQMDDETLDNYMSQMLTQQAKEQYAVQMRALYEKLPDAELVQNFSMLSLEDDDYLWIYNNAMPPVFSSSTLKDTLKKLGYVDLETPSTINLYASTFENKDKIADAIKAYNDSVDEGDQISYTDMVALLMSSITTIINAISYVLIAFVAISLVVSSIMIGIITYISVLERTKEIGILRAIGAS
;
A
#
# COMPACT_ATOMS: atom_id res chain seq x y z
N MET A 1 -48.86 57.15 -26.20
CA MET A 1 -50.08 57.43 -25.56
C MET A 1 -50.50 56.31 -24.63
N LEU A 2 -50.94 56.59 -23.41
CA LEU A 2 -51.24 55.67 -22.34
C LEU A 2 -52.71 55.61 -22.02
N LYS A 3 -53.37 54.44 -21.98
CA LYS A 3 -54.75 54.20 -21.68
C LYS A 3 -54.99 53.07 -20.71
N LEU A 4 -55.70 53.28 -19.63
CA LEU A 4 -56.12 52.32 -18.63
C LEU A 4 -57.61 51.98 -18.85
N LYS A 5 -57.94 50.72 -18.99
CA LYS A 5 -59.26 50.20 -19.11
C LYS A 5 -59.62 49.25 -17.99
N GLU A 6 -60.52 49.58 -17.11
CA GLU A 6 -61.06 48.80 -16.00
C GLU A 6 -59.94 48.17 -15.13
N ILE A 7 -58.88 48.90 -14.84
CA ILE A 7 -57.76 48.41 -14.06
C ILE A 7 -58.18 48.12 -12.63
N LYS A 8 -58.02 46.86 -12.23
CA LYS A 8 -58.24 46.38 -10.85
C LYS A 8 -56.91 45.77 -10.31
N LYS A 9 -56.67 45.96 -9.03
CA LYS A 9 -55.53 45.32 -8.30
C LYS A 9 -55.98 44.90 -6.94
N ASP A 10 -55.76 43.58 -6.70
CA ASP A 10 -56.05 42.94 -5.44
C ASP A 10 -54.75 42.40 -4.86
N TYR A 11 -54.50 42.60 -3.57
CA TYR A 11 -53.40 42.01 -2.80
C TYR A 11 -53.95 41.05 -1.77
N THR A 12 -53.35 39.93 -1.61
CA THR A 12 -53.66 38.96 -0.55
C THR A 12 -52.76 39.18 0.65
N VAL A 13 -53.33 39.63 1.76
CA VAL A 13 -52.56 39.87 2.99
C VAL A 13 -53.21 39.08 4.13
N GLY A 14 -52.49 38.11 4.70
CA GLY A 14 -53.01 37.30 5.81
C GLY A 14 -54.31 36.53 5.50
N GLY A 15 -54.52 36.12 4.25
CA GLY A 15 -55.71 35.40 3.82
C GLY A 15 -56.93 36.30 3.43
N SER A 16 -56.80 37.61 3.60
CA SER A 16 -57.89 38.60 3.18
C SER A 16 -57.48 39.33 1.89
N ALA A 17 -58.42 39.54 0.99
CA ALA A 17 -58.21 40.28 -0.23
C ALA A 17 -58.33 41.78 0.07
N VAL A 18 -57.30 42.55 -0.24
CA VAL A 18 -57.36 44.05 -0.18
C VAL A 18 -57.45 44.59 -1.59
N HIS A 19 -58.55 45.18 -1.93
CA HIS A 19 -58.82 45.76 -3.25
C HIS A 19 -58.22 47.19 -3.33
N ALA A 20 -57.00 47.26 -3.88
CA ALA A 20 -56.22 48.51 -3.98
C ALA A 20 -56.74 49.42 -5.13
N LEU A 21 -57.15 48.78 -6.24
CA LEU A 21 -57.81 49.50 -7.38
C LEU A 21 -59.07 48.74 -7.80
N LYS A 22 -60.18 49.49 -8.08
CA LYS A 22 -61.48 48.91 -8.25
C LYS A 22 -62.12 49.18 -9.64
N GLY A 23 -61.31 49.30 -10.69
CA GLY A 23 -61.73 49.51 -12.06
C GLY A 23 -61.46 50.92 -12.52
N VAL A 24 -60.18 51.29 -12.58
CA VAL A 24 -59.68 52.59 -12.96
C VAL A 24 -59.67 52.70 -14.50
N ASN A 25 -60.35 53.77 -15.00
CA ASN A 25 -60.39 54.19 -16.40
C ASN A 25 -59.70 55.52 -16.53
N LEU A 26 -58.55 55.57 -17.30
CA LEU A 26 -57.83 56.83 -17.51
C LEU A 26 -57.18 56.85 -18.88
N SER A 27 -57.11 58.00 -19.52
CA SER A 27 -56.31 58.24 -20.74
C SER A 27 -55.44 59.45 -20.54
N PHE A 28 -54.19 59.40 -21.02
CA PHE A 28 -53.23 60.50 -20.87
C PHE A 28 -52.79 61.00 -22.27
N ARG A 29 -52.55 62.30 -22.37
CA ARG A 29 -51.99 63.02 -23.55
C ARG A 29 -50.45 62.77 -23.58
N GLU A 30 -49.82 62.99 -24.69
CA GLU A 30 -48.38 62.81 -24.86
C GLU A 30 -47.52 63.81 -24.05
N ASN A 31 -47.94 65.02 -24.02
CA ASN A 31 -47.27 66.10 -23.31
C ASN A 31 -48.26 66.72 -22.29
N GLU A 32 -48.20 66.28 -21.06
CA GLU A 32 -49.15 66.69 -20.01
C GLU A 32 -48.48 66.52 -18.64
N PHE A 33 -48.77 67.43 -17.74
CA PHE A 33 -48.40 67.28 -16.32
C PHE A 33 -49.63 66.85 -15.52
N VAL A 34 -49.75 65.60 -15.19
CA VAL A 34 -50.88 65.08 -14.44
C VAL A 34 -50.51 64.85 -12.98
N ALA A 35 -51.28 65.39 -12.07
CA ALA A 35 -51.16 65.11 -10.63
C ALA A 35 -52.29 64.21 -10.17
N ILE A 36 -51.96 63.05 -9.56
CA ILE A 36 -52.94 62.16 -8.94
C ILE A 36 -52.96 62.43 -7.43
N LEU A 37 -54.04 63.03 -6.97
CA LEU A 37 -54.30 63.41 -5.61
C LEU A 37 -55.14 62.40 -4.85
N GLY A 38 -54.77 62.13 -3.58
CA GLY A 38 -55.60 61.32 -2.67
C GLY A 38 -54.88 61.10 -1.33
N HIS A 39 -55.62 60.60 -0.37
CA HIS A 39 -55.09 60.32 0.95
C HIS A 39 -54.08 59.08 0.89
N SER A 40 -53.24 58.99 1.94
CA SER A 40 -52.34 57.79 2.05
C SER A 40 -53.22 56.52 2.07
N GLY A 41 -52.73 55.47 1.34
CA GLY A 41 -53.42 54.18 1.23
C GLY A 41 -54.53 54.06 0.20
N CYS A 42 -54.94 55.14 -0.52
CA CYS A 42 -56.03 55.13 -1.50
C CYS A 42 -55.66 54.44 -2.84
N GLY A 43 -54.43 53.92 -3.05
CA GLY A 43 -54.03 53.20 -4.26
C GLY A 43 -53.14 53.97 -5.24
N LYS A 44 -52.67 55.21 -4.91
CA LYS A 44 -51.87 56.08 -5.81
C LYS A 44 -50.57 55.42 -6.28
N THR A 45 -49.74 54.97 -5.34
CA THR A 45 -48.48 54.29 -5.65
C THR A 45 -48.68 52.94 -6.37
N THR A 46 -49.78 52.22 -6.03
CA THR A 46 -50.19 51.02 -6.75
C THR A 46 -50.49 51.30 -8.21
N LEU A 47 -51.28 52.40 -8.48
CA LEU A 47 -51.62 52.84 -9.82
C LEU A 47 -50.35 53.23 -10.60
N LEU A 48 -49.45 53.98 -9.96
CA LEU A 48 -48.18 54.40 -10.56
C LEU A 48 -47.26 53.20 -10.90
N ASN A 49 -47.19 52.23 -9.99
CA ASN A 49 -46.38 50.98 -10.19
C ASN A 49 -46.94 50.13 -11.34
N ILE A 50 -48.29 50.08 -11.52
CA ILE A 50 -48.90 49.37 -12.63
C ILE A 50 -48.60 50.10 -13.93
N ILE A 51 -48.74 51.43 -13.98
CA ILE A 51 -48.39 52.22 -15.15
C ILE A 51 -46.90 52.04 -15.52
N GLY A 52 -46.05 52.02 -14.53
CA GLY A 52 -44.57 51.78 -14.70
C GLY A 52 -44.16 50.37 -14.97
N GLY A 53 -45.08 49.40 -14.93
CA GLY A 53 -44.77 48.00 -15.11
C GLY A 53 -43.92 47.36 -13.97
N LEU A 54 -43.97 47.95 -12.78
CA LEU A 54 -43.32 47.41 -11.55
C LEU A 54 -44.22 46.43 -10.81
N ASP A 55 -45.54 46.54 -11.04
CA ASP A 55 -46.58 45.65 -10.53
C ASP A 55 -47.54 45.24 -11.63
N GLN A 56 -48.16 44.12 -11.50
CA GLN A 56 -49.16 43.61 -12.46
C GLN A 56 -50.59 43.87 -11.95
N TYR A 57 -51.49 44.27 -12.84
CA TYR A 57 -52.90 44.43 -12.49
C TYR A 57 -53.56 43.02 -12.39
N SER A 58 -54.60 42.93 -11.54
CA SER A 58 -55.38 41.69 -11.37
C SER A 58 -56.45 41.51 -12.48
N ALA A 59 -57.01 42.59 -12.97
CA ALA A 59 -57.98 42.57 -14.09
C ALA A 59 -57.97 43.98 -14.80
N GLY A 60 -58.50 43.97 -16.01
CA GLY A 60 -58.52 45.17 -16.85
C GLY A 60 -57.53 45.09 -18.00
N ASP A 61 -57.12 46.18 -18.59
CA ASP A 61 -56.13 46.29 -19.64
C ASP A 61 -55.38 47.63 -19.60
N LEU A 62 -54.06 47.54 -19.65
CA LEU A 62 -53.19 48.69 -19.80
C LEU A 62 -52.70 48.73 -21.25
N ILE A 63 -53.01 49.80 -21.97
CA ILE A 63 -52.65 49.98 -23.36
C ILE A 63 -51.59 51.05 -23.48
N ILE A 64 -50.42 50.66 -24.06
CA ILE A 64 -49.27 51.54 -24.24
C ILE A 64 -49.03 51.69 -25.75
N ASN A 65 -49.07 52.92 -26.28
CA ASN A 65 -48.88 53.20 -27.71
C ASN A 65 -49.71 52.29 -28.61
N GLY A 66 -50.95 52.02 -28.21
CA GLY A 66 -51.93 51.26 -28.98
C GLY A 66 -51.76 49.71 -28.81
N LYS A 67 -50.84 49.23 -28.02
CA LYS A 67 -50.63 47.82 -27.79
C LYS A 67 -51.00 47.40 -26.35
N SER A 68 -51.87 46.40 -26.24
CA SER A 68 -52.27 45.85 -24.93
C SER A 68 -51.06 45.17 -24.25
N THR A 69 -50.90 45.47 -22.95
CA THR A 69 -49.83 44.85 -22.13
C THR A 69 -50.13 43.40 -21.70
N LYS A 70 -51.34 42.89 -21.94
CA LYS A 70 -51.66 41.46 -21.68
C LYS A 70 -50.77 40.50 -22.43
N ASN A 71 -50.20 40.89 -23.56
CA ASN A 71 -49.33 40.13 -24.41
C ASN A 71 -47.82 40.48 -24.22
N TYR A 72 -47.45 41.22 -23.19
CA TYR A 72 -46.07 41.57 -22.91
C TYR A 72 -45.36 40.40 -22.26
N SER A 73 -44.22 40.03 -22.79
CA SER A 73 -43.24 39.17 -22.13
C SER A 73 -42.44 39.96 -21.09
N ASP A 74 -41.71 39.26 -20.22
CA ASP A 74 -40.81 39.92 -19.27
C ASP A 74 -39.78 40.85 -19.98
N ALA A 75 -39.31 40.43 -21.16
CA ALA A 75 -38.43 41.26 -21.99
C ALA A 75 -39.10 42.52 -22.55
N ASP A 76 -40.42 42.48 -22.88
CA ASP A 76 -41.17 43.67 -23.28
C ASP A 76 -41.34 44.65 -22.13
N TRP A 77 -41.60 44.14 -20.91
CA TRP A 77 -41.66 44.94 -19.70
C TRP A 77 -40.31 45.57 -19.35
N ASP A 78 -39.18 44.81 -19.49
CA ASP A 78 -37.83 45.34 -19.28
C ASP A 78 -37.50 46.46 -20.28
N ALA A 79 -37.85 46.26 -21.56
CA ALA A 79 -37.68 47.27 -22.61
C ALA A 79 -38.52 48.52 -22.36
N TYR A 80 -39.79 48.39 -21.92
CA TYR A 80 -40.66 49.48 -21.53
C TYR A 80 -40.10 50.31 -20.38
N ARG A 81 -39.69 49.63 -19.26
CA ARG A 81 -39.11 50.31 -18.11
C ARG A 81 -37.77 51.01 -18.42
N ASN A 82 -37.00 50.47 -19.35
CA ASN A 82 -35.68 50.98 -19.69
C ASN A 82 -35.76 52.19 -20.67
N HIS A 83 -36.64 52.09 -21.67
CA HIS A 83 -36.68 53.07 -22.76
C HIS A 83 -37.88 54.06 -22.73
N SER A 84 -39.03 53.63 -22.26
CA SER A 84 -40.24 54.42 -22.34
C SER A 84 -40.61 55.11 -21.05
N VAL A 85 -40.16 54.65 -19.90
CA VAL A 85 -40.53 55.16 -18.59
C VAL A 85 -39.31 55.57 -17.77
N GLY A 86 -39.34 56.77 -17.23
CA GLY A 86 -38.44 57.21 -16.19
C GLY A 86 -39.17 57.22 -14.83
N PHE A 87 -38.57 56.68 -13.80
CA PHE A 87 -39.13 56.49 -12.48
C PHE A 87 -38.41 57.34 -11.42
N VAL A 88 -39.13 58.27 -10.78
CA VAL A 88 -38.67 59.10 -9.65
C VAL A 88 -39.37 58.62 -8.38
N PHE A 89 -38.68 57.97 -7.52
CA PHE A 89 -39.14 57.34 -6.27
C PHE A 89 -39.17 58.36 -5.11
N GLN A 90 -40.06 58.16 -4.17
CA GLN A 90 -40.18 58.94 -2.95
C GLN A 90 -38.88 58.93 -2.11
N SER A 91 -38.18 57.81 -2.01
CA SER A 91 -36.93 57.59 -1.22
C SER A 91 -35.67 57.62 -2.05
N TYR A 92 -35.62 58.42 -3.14
CA TYR A 92 -34.48 58.59 -4.06
C TYR A 92 -33.99 57.32 -4.74
N ASN A 93 -33.89 56.25 -4.01
CA ASN A 93 -33.41 54.91 -4.43
C ASN A 93 -32.10 54.97 -5.23
N LEU A 94 -31.12 55.69 -4.68
CA LEU A 94 -29.75 55.75 -5.19
C LEU A 94 -28.91 54.65 -4.55
N ILE A 95 -27.95 54.10 -5.31
CA ILE A 95 -27.01 53.09 -4.81
C ILE A 95 -25.92 53.79 -3.99
N PRO A 96 -25.86 53.58 -2.64
CA PRO A 96 -25.08 54.46 -1.75
C PRO A 96 -23.56 54.37 -1.96
N HIS A 97 -23.03 53.23 -2.47
CA HIS A 97 -21.60 53.05 -2.67
C HIS A 97 -21.11 53.54 -4.04
N GLN A 98 -22.03 53.90 -4.95
CA GLN A 98 -21.72 54.45 -6.26
C GLN A 98 -21.73 55.99 -6.21
N THR A 99 -20.99 56.60 -7.15
CA THR A 99 -21.01 58.04 -7.32
C THR A 99 -22.34 58.52 -7.92
N VAL A 100 -22.61 59.82 -7.85
CA VAL A 100 -23.76 60.47 -8.51
C VAL A 100 -23.76 60.14 -10.01
N LEU A 101 -22.62 60.32 -10.67
CA LEU A 101 -22.48 59.97 -12.09
C LEU A 101 -22.80 58.52 -12.35
N SER A 102 -22.22 57.59 -11.57
CA SER A 102 -22.45 56.17 -11.76
C SER A 102 -23.90 55.74 -11.53
N ASN A 103 -24.62 56.39 -10.62
CA ASN A 103 -26.05 56.18 -10.40
C ASN A 103 -26.89 56.56 -11.63
N VAL A 104 -26.48 57.59 -12.36
CA VAL A 104 -27.18 58.05 -13.59
C VAL A 104 -26.75 57.16 -14.77
N GLU A 105 -25.47 56.87 -14.90
CA GLU A 105 -24.93 55.97 -15.93
C GLU A 105 -25.54 54.55 -15.91
N LEU A 106 -26.05 54.12 -14.76
CA LEU A 106 -26.59 52.79 -14.58
C LEU A 106 -27.76 52.49 -15.55
N ALA A 107 -28.67 53.43 -15.73
CA ALA A 107 -29.78 53.28 -16.67
C ALA A 107 -29.31 53.10 -18.13
N LEU A 108 -28.27 53.85 -18.53
CA LEU A 108 -27.66 53.72 -19.86
C LEU A 108 -26.84 52.44 -20.01
N THR A 109 -26.28 51.92 -18.91
CA THR A 109 -25.55 50.64 -18.90
C THR A 109 -26.50 49.51 -19.25
N LEU A 110 -27.69 49.50 -18.70
CA LEU A 110 -28.75 48.52 -18.98
C LEU A 110 -29.28 48.63 -20.41
N SER A 111 -29.30 49.84 -20.96
CA SER A 111 -29.68 50.08 -22.38
C SER A 111 -28.59 49.67 -23.39
N GLY A 112 -27.40 49.24 -22.94
CA GLY A 112 -26.32 48.82 -23.79
C GLY A 112 -25.53 49.96 -24.48
N VAL A 113 -25.67 51.20 -23.97
CA VAL A 113 -24.97 52.39 -24.51
C VAL A 113 -23.46 52.27 -24.27
N ALA A 114 -22.65 52.63 -25.27
CA ALA A 114 -21.17 52.57 -25.18
C ALA A 114 -20.63 53.47 -24.03
N PRO A 115 -19.52 53.08 -23.34
CA PRO A 115 -19.04 53.77 -22.15
C PRO A 115 -18.79 55.27 -22.30
N ALA A 116 -18.23 55.72 -23.41
CA ALA A 116 -17.94 57.15 -23.69
C ALA A 116 -19.21 57.95 -23.86
N GLU A 117 -20.18 57.48 -24.65
CA GLU A 117 -21.48 58.10 -24.87
C GLU A 117 -22.29 58.09 -23.58
N ARG A 118 -22.28 56.99 -22.82
CA ARG A 118 -22.97 56.85 -21.58
C ARG A 118 -22.56 57.94 -20.56
N ARG A 119 -21.23 58.14 -20.44
CA ARG A 119 -20.69 59.18 -19.56
C ARG A 119 -21.10 60.56 -19.97
N ALA A 120 -21.03 60.88 -21.27
CA ALA A 120 -21.41 62.22 -21.82
C ALA A 120 -22.91 62.52 -21.56
N ARG A 121 -23.81 61.59 -21.86
CA ARG A 121 -25.24 61.71 -21.62
C ARG A 121 -25.57 61.81 -20.14
N ALA A 122 -24.87 61.07 -19.27
CA ALA A 122 -25.11 61.15 -17.82
C ALA A 122 -24.68 62.51 -17.23
N VAL A 123 -23.52 63.02 -17.69
CA VAL A 123 -23.10 64.40 -17.32
C VAL A 123 -24.10 65.45 -17.79
N GLU A 124 -24.56 65.41 -19.05
CA GLU A 124 -25.55 66.30 -19.57
C GLU A 124 -26.88 66.28 -18.77
N ALA A 125 -27.33 65.02 -18.41
CA ALA A 125 -28.53 64.87 -17.58
C ALA A 125 -28.37 65.51 -16.18
N LEU A 126 -27.19 65.43 -15.59
CA LEU A 126 -26.86 66.02 -14.30
C LEU A 126 -26.74 67.56 -14.38
N GLU A 127 -26.18 68.04 -15.47
CA GLU A 127 -26.11 69.50 -15.71
C GLU A 127 -27.52 70.13 -15.88
N LYS A 128 -28.46 69.40 -16.58
CA LYS A 128 -29.85 69.80 -16.73
C LYS A 128 -30.62 70.01 -15.37
N VAL A 129 -30.20 69.25 -14.36
CA VAL A 129 -30.77 69.38 -13.01
C VAL A 129 -29.89 70.19 -12.08
N GLY A 130 -28.82 70.84 -12.61
CA GLY A 130 -28.00 71.82 -11.85
C GLY A 130 -27.01 71.09 -10.89
N LEU A 131 -26.50 69.89 -11.29
CA LEU A 131 -25.58 69.07 -10.49
C LEU A 131 -24.29 68.66 -11.25
N GLY A 132 -23.90 69.33 -12.31
CA GLY A 132 -22.73 69.07 -13.12
C GLY A 132 -21.39 69.07 -12.35
N ASP A 133 -21.30 69.91 -11.31
CA ASP A 133 -20.15 70.03 -10.41
C ASP A 133 -20.13 68.97 -9.29
N GLN A 134 -21.19 68.15 -9.14
CA GLN A 134 -21.36 67.18 -8.04
C GLN A 134 -21.17 65.71 -8.48
N ILE A 135 -20.74 65.49 -9.70
CA ILE A 135 -20.74 64.15 -10.37
C ILE A 135 -19.89 63.06 -9.64
N HIS A 136 -18.87 63.47 -8.87
CA HIS A 136 -17.96 62.58 -8.15
C HIS A 136 -18.41 62.27 -6.72
N LYS A 137 -19.39 63.00 -6.20
CA LYS A 137 -19.92 62.76 -4.85
C LYS A 137 -20.71 61.45 -4.80
N LYS A 138 -20.84 60.93 -3.59
CA LYS A 138 -21.72 59.80 -3.29
C LYS A 138 -23.03 60.27 -2.68
N PRO A 139 -24.12 59.52 -2.73
CA PRO A 139 -25.42 59.89 -2.15
C PRO A 139 -25.34 60.35 -0.69
N ASN A 140 -24.51 59.73 0.14
CA ASN A 140 -24.32 60.10 1.55
C ASN A 140 -23.61 61.45 1.77
N GLN A 141 -23.13 62.10 0.72
CA GLN A 141 -22.48 63.40 0.72
C GLN A 141 -23.42 64.52 0.13
N MET A 142 -24.67 64.20 -0.09
CA MET A 142 -25.65 65.06 -0.77
C MET A 142 -26.84 65.43 0.15
N SER A 143 -27.43 66.53 -0.05
CA SER A 143 -28.68 66.87 0.61
C SER A 143 -29.86 66.06 -0.03
N GLY A 144 -31.02 66.07 0.68
CA GLY A 144 -32.23 65.41 0.20
C GLY A 144 -32.67 65.93 -1.18
N GLY A 145 -32.72 67.23 -1.38
CA GLY A 145 -33.08 67.82 -2.66
C GLY A 145 -32.04 67.55 -3.78
N GLN A 146 -30.76 67.50 -3.43
CA GLN A 146 -29.72 67.11 -4.38
C GLN A 146 -29.90 65.66 -4.81
N MET A 147 -30.11 64.71 -3.84
CA MET A 147 -30.39 63.30 -4.15
C MET A 147 -31.63 63.11 -5.04
N GLN A 148 -32.69 63.93 -4.80
CA GLN A 148 -33.91 63.92 -5.65
C GLN A 148 -33.62 64.36 -7.07
N ARG A 149 -32.79 65.40 -7.24
CA ARG A 149 -32.36 65.88 -8.56
C ARG A 149 -31.50 64.81 -9.28
N VAL A 150 -30.66 64.08 -8.57
CA VAL A 150 -29.97 62.92 -9.16
C VAL A 150 -30.92 61.83 -9.59
N ALA A 151 -31.98 61.53 -8.81
CA ALA A 151 -33.00 60.56 -9.19
C ALA A 151 -33.78 61.00 -10.44
N ILE A 152 -34.06 62.28 -10.56
CA ILE A 152 -34.72 62.90 -11.78
C ILE A 152 -33.75 62.80 -12.97
N ALA A 153 -32.46 63.12 -12.81
CA ALA A 153 -31.44 62.93 -13.88
C ALA A 153 -31.36 61.53 -14.35
N ARG A 154 -31.33 60.52 -13.40
CA ARG A 154 -31.33 59.09 -13.72
C ARG A 154 -32.58 58.67 -14.49
N ALA A 155 -33.75 59.17 -14.12
CA ALA A 155 -35.03 58.91 -14.82
C ALA A 155 -35.04 59.45 -16.24
N LEU A 156 -34.39 60.56 -16.49
CA LEU A 156 -34.38 61.28 -17.77
C LEU A 156 -33.29 60.84 -18.75
N VAL A 157 -32.22 60.17 -18.26
CA VAL A 157 -31.01 59.93 -19.05
C VAL A 157 -31.22 59.04 -20.27
N ASN A 158 -32.24 58.15 -20.25
CA ASN A 158 -32.67 57.34 -21.40
C ASN A 158 -33.68 58.07 -22.32
N ASP A 159 -34.00 59.31 -22.05
CA ASP A 159 -35.00 60.16 -22.79
C ASP A 159 -36.38 59.51 -22.89
N PRO A 160 -36.99 59.07 -21.75
CA PRO A 160 -38.28 58.39 -21.73
C PRO A 160 -39.44 59.31 -22.21
N ASP A 161 -40.47 58.68 -22.78
CA ASP A 161 -41.71 59.40 -23.16
C ASP A 161 -42.57 59.76 -21.93
N ILE A 162 -42.49 58.98 -20.87
CA ILE A 162 -43.29 59.07 -19.63
C ILE A 162 -42.39 59.20 -18.43
N LEU A 163 -42.60 60.17 -17.58
CA LEU A 163 -41.96 60.28 -16.29
C LEU A 163 -43.01 60.06 -15.18
N LEU A 164 -42.75 59.05 -14.38
CA LEU A 164 -43.56 58.71 -13.21
C LEU A 164 -42.87 59.19 -11.94
N ALA A 165 -43.57 59.99 -11.15
CA ALA A 165 -43.01 60.59 -9.94
C ALA A 165 -43.88 60.21 -8.72
N ASP A 166 -43.33 59.45 -7.81
CA ASP A 166 -43.96 59.02 -6.57
C ASP A 166 -43.56 59.97 -5.43
N GLU A 167 -44.44 60.87 -5.05
CA GLU A 167 -44.28 61.93 -4.01
C GLU A 167 -42.90 62.62 -4.08
N PRO A 168 -42.54 63.25 -5.22
CA PRO A 168 -41.13 63.68 -5.47
C PRO A 168 -40.67 64.80 -4.52
N THR A 169 -41.53 65.38 -3.74
CA THR A 169 -41.30 66.49 -2.79
C THR A 169 -41.51 66.03 -1.34
N GLY A 170 -42.00 64.80 -1.07
CA GLY A 170 -42.50 64.42 0.24
C GLY A 170 -41.45 64.42 1.38
N ALA A 171 -40.14 64.36 1.04
CA ALA A 171 -39.04 64.37 2.01
C ALA A 171 -38.20 65.68 1.95
N LEU A 172 -38.68 66.71 1.37
CA LEU A 172 -37.96 67.97 1.09
C LEU A 172 -38.56 69.17 1.82
N ASP A 173 -37.73 70.20 2.10
CA ASP A 173 -38.17 71.48 2.54
C ASP A 173 -38.90 72.22 1.45
N SER A 174 -39.66 73.30 1.82
CA SER A 174 -40.52 74.06 0.92
C SER A 174 -39.78 74.66 -0.28
N ASP A 175 -38.60 75.25 -0.04
CA ASP A 175 -37.82 75.90 -1.11
C ASP A 175 -37.25 74.87 -2.12
N THR A 176 -36.79 73.81 -1.62
CA THR A 176 -36.29 72.65 -2.47
C THR A 176 -37.44 71.99 -3.22
N SER A 177 -38.63 71.91 -2.58
CA SER A 177 -39.85 71.36 -3.25
C SER A 177 -40.25 72.19 -4.47
N VAL A 178 -40.22 73.53 -4.32
CA VAL A 178 -40.48 74.49 -5.44
C VAL A 178 -39.46 74.26 -6.56
N GLN A 179 -38.17 74.15 -6.26
CA GLN A 179 -37.18 73.85 -7.30
C GLN A 179 -37.40 72.55 -8.05
N ILE A 180 -37.78 71.50 -7.35
CA ILE A 180 -38.09 70.16 -8.00
C ILE A 180 -39.32 70.30 -8.87
N MET A 181 -40.37 71.01 -8.42
CA MET A 181 -41.60 71.25 -9.18
C MET A 181 -41.37 72.08 -10.45
N GLU A 182 -40.51 73.10 -10.40
CA GLU A 182 -40.09 73.86 -11.58
C GLU A 182 -39.34 72.96 -12.62
N ILE A 183 -38.44 72.07 -12.15
CA ILE A 183 -37.76 71.14 -13.05
C ILE A 183 -38.76 70.21 -13.71
N LEU A 184 -39.69 69.62 -12.97
CA LEU A 184 -40.78 68.81 -13.51
C LEU A 184 -41.68 69.52 -14.49
N ARG A 185 -42.08 70.79 -14.21
CA ARG A 185 -42.86 71.61 -15.09
C ARG A 185 -42.16 71.92 -16.44
N GLU A 186 -40.86 72.15 -16.41
CA GLU A 186 -40.08 72.38 -17.62
C GLU A 186 -40.00 71.06 -18.48
N ILE A 187 -39.81 69.87 -17.83
CA ILE A 187 -39.83 68.60 -18.53
C ILE A 187 -41.20 68.27 -19.16
N ALA A 188 -42.30 68.65 -18.47
CA ALA A 188 -43.69 68.43 -18.92
C ALA A 188 -44.06 69.10 -20.25
N LYS A 189 -43.26 70.05 -20.70
CA LYS A 189 -43.49 70.75 -22.01
C LYS A 189 -43.33 69.77 -23.16
N ASN A 190 -42.52 68.75 -23.00
CA ASN A 190 -42.16 67.78 -24.05
C ASN A 190 -42.45 66.32 -23.72
N LYS A 191 -42.91 66.02 -22.50
CA LYS A 191 -43.08 64.61 -22.00
C LYS A 191 -44.37 64.54 -21.15
N LEU A 192 -44.91 63.33 -21.05
CA LEU A 192 -45.99 63.04 -20.12
C LEU A 192 -45.37 62.84 -18.72
N ILE A 193 -45.78 63.66 -17.76
CA ILE A 193 -45.46 63.47 -16.35
C ILE A 193 -46.74 63.07 -15.59
N ILE A 194 -46.62 61.93 -14.87
CA ILE A 194 -47.65 61.45 -13.96
C ILE A 194 -47.09 61.53 -12.55
N MET A 195 -47.50 62.47 -11.78
CA MET A 195 -47.06 62.61 -10.40
C MET A 195 -48.19 62.20 -9.43
N VAL A 196 -47.82 61.40 -8.43
CA VAL A 196 -48.71 61.15 -7.29
C VAL A 196 -48.24 62.00 -6.10
N THR A 197 -49.19 62.59 -5.44
CA THR A 197 -48.94 63.49 -4.30
C THR A 197 -50.12 63.54 -3.35
N HIS A 198 -49.86 63.83 -2.09
CA HIS A 198 -50.92 64.14 -1.12
C HIS A 198 -51.05 65.63 -0.85
N ASN A 199 -50.16 66.46 -1.47
CA ASN A 199 -50.14 67.88 -1.30
C ASN A 199 -50.99 68.60 -2.44
N PRO A 200 -52.19 69.17 -2.13
CA PRO A 200 -53.05 69.82 -3.13
C PRO A 200 -52.49 71.13 -3.69
N GLU A 201 -51.75 71.87 -2.88
CA GLU A 201 -51.18 73.14 -3.32
C GLU A 201 -50.15 72.95 -4.43
N LEU A 202 -49.28 71.96 -4.30
CA LEU A 202 -48.29 71.67 -5.32
C LEU A 202 -48.94 71.06 -6.59
N ALA A 203 -49.98 70.26 -6.41
CA ALA A 203 -50.72 69.70 -7.55
C ALA A 203 -51.44 70.82 -8.34
N GLU A 204 -52.15 71.67 -7.69
CA GLU A 204 -52.97 72.76 -8.34
C GLU A 204 -52.04 73.89 -8.88
N GLY A 205 -50.85 74.06 -8.28
CA GLY A 205 -49.92 75.13 -8.71
C GLY A 205 -49.05 74.78 -9.90
N TYR A 206 -48.79 73.48 -10.16
CA TYR A 206 -47.86 73.06 -11.18
C TYR A 206 -48.42 72.08 -12.23
N ALA A 207 -49.42 71.28 -11.87
CA ALA A 207 -49.95 70.27 -12.81
C ALA A 207 -50.99 70.95 -13.76
N SER A 208 -51.02 70.52 -15.02
CA SER A 208 -52.04 70.97 -16.00
C SER A 208 -53.35 70.21 -15.82
N ARG A 209 -53.33 69.06 -15.16
CA ARG A 209 -54.51 68.24 -14.89
C ARG A 209 -54.33 67.51 -13.53
N THR A 210 -55.46 67.57 -12.77
CA THR A 210 -55.49 66.91 -11.45
C THR A 210 -56.58 65.89 -11.42
N ILE A 211 -56.18 64.66 -11.06
CA ILE A 211 -57.00 63.46 -10.89
C ILE A 211 -57.13 63.17 -9.40
N ARG A 212 -58.34 63.03 -8.88
CA ARG A 212 -58.60 62.67 -7.49
C ARG A 212 -58.95 61.21 -7.37
N LEU A 213 -58.06 60.45 -6.62
CA LEU A 213 -58.25 59.06 -6.34
C LEU A 213 -58.70 58.90 -4.87
N LYS A 214 -59.77 58.17 -4.68
CA LYS A 214 -60.25 57.79 -3.33
C LYS A 214 -60.69 56.32 -3.31
N ASP A 215 -60.19 55.61 -2.34
CA ASP A 215 -60.46 54.15 -2.08
C ASP A 215 -60.45 53.27 -3.34
N GLY A 216 -59.44 53.50 -4.22
CA GLY A 216 -59.21 52.71 -5.45
C GLY A 216 -60.09 53.15 -6.64
N LEU A 217 -60.81 54.22 -6.53
CA LEU A 217 -61.71 54.76 -7.58
C LEU A 217 -61.34 56.21 -7.91
N ILE A 218 -61.51 56.63 -9.18
CA ILE A 218 -61.37 58.03 -9.59
C ILE A 218 -62.66 58.70 -9.23
N VAL A 219 -62.57 59.74 -8.40
CA VAL A 219 -63.72 60.53 -7.95
C VAL A 219 -63.75 61.92 -8.57
N GLY A 220 -62.70 62.30 -9.26
CA GLY A 220 -62.65 63.58 -9.97
C GLY A 220 -61.47 63.69 -10.93
N ASP A 221 -61.70 64.42 -12.03
CA ASP A 221 -60.70 64.69 -13.07
C ASP A 221 -60.98 66.17 -13.55
N SER A 222 -59.97 66.99 -13.45
CA SER A 222 -60.12 68.43 -13.76
C SER A 222 -60.20 68.72 -15.28
N ASP A 223 -59.67 67.85 -16.12
CA ASP A 223 -59.63 67.92 -17.57
C ASP A 223 -59.69 66.54 -18.24
N PRO A 224 -60.91 65.89 -18.19
CA PRO A 224 -61.06 64.55 -18.69
C PRO A 224 -60.67 64.40 -20.17
N PHE A 225 -59.94 63.40 -20.47
CA PHE A 225 -59.48 63.09 -21.84
C PHE A 225 -59.80 61.64 -22.21
N GLU A 226 -60.47 61.46 -23.32
CA GLU A 226 -60.69 60.12 -23.89
C GLU A 226 -59.83 60.00 -25.16
N ALA A 227 -58.95 58.99 -25.16
CA ALA A 227 -58.14 58.69 -26.32
C ALA A 227 -59.01 58.04 -27.40
N PRO A 228 -58.87 58.38 -28.70
CA PRO A 228 -59.48 57.67 -29.81
C PRO A 228 -59.09 56.21 -29.81
N ASP A 229 -60.02 55.32 -30.18
CA ASP A 229 -59.72 53.85 -30.24
C ASP A 229 -58.82 53.45 -31.44
N ASP A 230 -58.68 54.34 -32.44
CA ASP A 230 -57.82 54.15 -33.61
C ASP A 230 -56.42 54.74 -33.41
N LEU A 231 -55.69 54.21 -32.47
CA LEU A 231 -54.27 54.58 -32.27
C LEU A 231 -53.41 53.79 -33.24
N LYS A 232 -52.62 54.49 -34.08
CA LYS A 232 -51.56 53.88 -34.89
C LYS A 232 -50.61 53.13 -33.96
N THR A 233 -50.39 51.88 -34.20
CA THR A 233 -49.36 51.05 -33.51
C THR A 233 -48.01 51.71 -33.61
N GLY A 234 -47.49 52.19 -32.47
CA GLY A 234 -46.15 52.79 -32.38
C GLY A 234 -45.02 51.83 -32.77
N ALA A 235 -43.87 52.40 -32.96
CA ALA A 235 -42.63 51.62 -33.28
C ALA A 235 -42.36 50.50 -32.27
N ALA A 236 -41.80 49.40 -32.71
CA ALA A 236 -41.40 48.28 -31.83
C ALA A 236 -40.43 48.77 -30.76
N LEU A 237 -40.67 48.33 -29.51
CA LEU A 237 -39.76 48.63 -28.40
C LEU A 237 -38.36 48.15 -28.71
N LYS A 238 -37.36 48.98 -28.52
CA LYS A 238 -35.94 48.57 -28.63
C LYS A 238 -35.65 47.55 -27.53
N LYS A 239 -35.11 46.37 -27.91
CA LYS A 239 -34.70 45.36 -26.92
C LYS A 239 -33.55 45.87 -26.08
N THR A 240 -33.58 45.60 -24.77
CA THR A 240 -32.46 45.80 -23.88
C THR A 240 -31.39 44.76 -24.19
N SER A 241 -30.11 45.16 -24.30
CA SER A 241 -29.01 44.24 -24.59
C SER A 241 -27.75 44.66 -23.83
N MET A 242 -27.42 43.92 -22.79
CA MET A 242 -26.18 44.12 -22.06
C MET A 242 -25.16 43.06 -22.50
N SER A 243 -23.94 43.50 -22.85
CA SER A 243 -22.85 42.56 -23.16
C SER A 243 -22.49 41.70 -21.98
N PHE A 244 -22.21 40.42 -22.25
CA PHE A 244 -21.70 39.48 -21.22
C PHE A 244 -20.49 40.04 -20.44
N PHE A 245 -19.54 40.67 -21.12
CA PHE A 245 -18.39 41.31 -20.48
C PHE A 245 -18.78 42.50 -19.57
N THR A 246 -19.82 43.25 -19.94
CA THR A 246 -20.33 44.34 -19.10
C THR A 246 -21.00 43.77 -17.83
N ALA A 247 -21.77 42.69 -17.98
CA ALA A 247 -22.39 42.00 -16.86
C ALA A 247 -21.33 41.41 -15.91
N LEU A 248 -20.30 40.79 -16.48
CA LEU A 248 -19.16 40.23 -15.71
C LEU A 248 -18.41 41.34 -14.96
N ALA A 249 -18.11 42.46 -15.62
CA ALA A 249 -17.42 43.61 -15.00
C ALA A 249 -18.27 44.25 -13.87
N LEU A 250 -19.58 44.40 -14.03
CA LEU A 250 -20.47 44.84 -12.97
C LEU A 250 -20.51 43.87 -11.79
N SER A 251 -20.58 42.55 -12.06
CA SER A 251 -20.50 41.52 -11.02
C SER A 251 -19.18 41.55 -10.28
N MET A 252 -18.06 41.69 -11.00
CA MET A 252 -16.72 41.78 -10.41
C MET A 252 -16.56 43.02 -9.53
N ASN A 253 -16.99 44.15 -10.02
CA ASN A 253 -16.99 45.39 -9.22
C ASN A 253 -17.84 45.24 -7.95
N ASN A 254 -18.98 44.60 -8.05
CA ASN A 254 -19.86 44.32 -6.92
C ASN A 254 -19.21 43.37 -5.91
N LEU A 255 -18.52 42.34 -6.35
CA LEU A 255 -17.73 41.44 -5.47
C LEU A 255 -16.61 42.20 -4.75
N MET A 256 -15.98 43.17 -5.46
CA MET A 256 -14.88 43.96 -4.89
C MET A 256 -15.33 45.04 -3.89
N THR A 257 -16.61 45.33 -3.79
CA THR A 257 -17.13 46.29 -2.77
C THR A 257 -16.98 45.76 -1.34
N LYS A 258 -17.03 44.41 -1.17
CA LYS A 258 -16.85 43.71 0.13
C LYS A 258 -15.71 42.70 0.06
N LYS A 259 -14.47 43.17 -0.18
CA LYS A 259 -13.27 42.39 -0.42
C LYS A 259 -13.04 41.27 0.63
N ALA A 260 -13.18 41.61 1.91
CA ALA A 260 -12.96 40.66 3.00
C ALA A 260 -13.89 39.45 2.91
N ARG A 261 -15.20 39.68 2.62
CA ARG A 261 -16.17 38.60 2.49
C ARG A 261 -15.88 37.75 1.25
N THR A 262 -15.57 38.39 0.13
CA THR A 262 -15.24 37.67 -1.12
C THR A 262 -14.01 36.75 -0.94
N ILE A 263 -12.97 37.27 -0.28
CA ILE A 263 -11.75 36.48 0.04
C ILE A 263 -12.08 35.31 0.97
N LEU A 264 -12.86 35.53 2.04
CA LEU A 264 -13.27 34.49 2.96
C LEU A 264 -14.08 33.39 2.28
N THR A 265 -15.01 33.77 1.37
CA THR A 265 -15.78 32.77 0.60
C THR A 265 -14.90 31.94 -0.35
N ALA A 266 -13.98 32.63 -1.04
CA ALA A 266 -13.02 31.98 -1.93
C ALA A 266 -12.10 31.04 -1.14
N PHE A 267 -11.63 31.49 0.03
CA PHE A 267 -10.77 30.70 0.91
C PHE A 267 -11.50 29.47 1.46
N ALA A 268 -12.74 29.64 1.93
CA ALA A 268 -13.56 28.51 2.39
C ALA A 268 -13.80 27.45 1.29
N GLY A 269 -14.03 27.89 0.05
CA GLY A 269 -14.16 26.99 -1.10
C GLY A 269 -12.84 26.31 -1.47
N SER A 270 -11.73 27.05 -1.36
CA SER A 270 -10.38 26.54 -1.70
C SER A 270 -9.91 25.45 -0.74
N ILE A 271 -10.23 25.52 0.56
CA ILE A 271 -9.83 24.52 1.56
C ILE A 271 -10.27 23.12 1.15
N GLY A 272 -11.51 22.95 0.73
CA GLY A 272 -12.02 21.66 0.28
C GLY A 272 -11.27 21.13 -0.95
N ILE A 273 -11.01 21.98 -1.93
CA ILE A 273 -10.30 21.63 -3.17
C ILE A 273 -8.83 21.33 -2.90
N ILE A 274 -8.17 22.14 -2.05
CA ILE A 274 -6.78 21.92 -1.64
C ILE A 274 -6.66 20.58 -0.90
N GLY A 275 -7.59 20.29 0.02
CA GLY A 275 -7.62 19.02 0.75
C GLY A 275 -7.72 17.83 -0.18
N ILE A 276 -8.62 17.88 -1.17
CA ILE A 276 -8.76 16.82 -2.19
C ILE A 276 -7.45 16.66 -2.98
N ALA A 277 -6.91 17.76 -3.49
CA ALA A 277 -5.71 17.74 -4.31
C ALA A 277 -4.51 17.16 -3.55
N LEU A 278 -4.32 17.58 -2.29
CA LEU A 278 -3.24 17.05 -1.44
C LEU A 278 -3.39 15.56 -1.17
N ILE A 279 -4.61 15.12 -0.82
CA ILE A 279 -4.86 13.70 -0.50
C ILE A 279 -4.72 12.84 -1.75
N MET A 280 -5.27 13.26 -2.89
CA MET A 280 -5.12 12.53 -4.14
C MET A 280 -3.65 12.47 -4.60
N SER A 281 -2.91 13.56 -4.45
CA SER A 281 -1.47 13.59 -4.77
C SER A 281 -0.67 12.69 -3.85
N LEU A 282 -0.96 12.72 -2.54
CA LEU A 282 -0.32 11.86 -1.55
C LEU A 282 -0.66 10.38 -1.81
N SER A 283 -1.94 10.07 -2.02
CA SER A 283 -2.39 8.71 -2.31
C SER A 283 -1.75 8.16 -3.59
N ASN A 284 -1.72 8.96 -4.65
CA ASN A 284 -1.06 8.57 -5.90
C ASN A 284 0.46 8.44 -5.75
N GLY A 285 1.09 9.32 -4.97
CA GLY A 285 2.51 9.24 -4.66
C GLY A 285 2.86 7.99 -3.86
N VAL A 286 2.06 7.66 -2.85
CA VAL A 286 2.21 6.42 -2.07
C VAL A 286 1.99 5.20 -2.96
N GLN A 287 0.96 5.21 -3.82
CA GLN A 287 0.71 4.10 -4.74
C GLN A 287 1.87 3.91 -5.73
N ASN A 288 2.41 4.97 -6.29
CA ASN A 288 3.57 4.89 -7.19
C ASN A 288 4.83 4.40 -6.46
N TYR A 289 5.03 4.84 -5.21
CA TYR A 289 6.14 4.34 -4.39
C TYR A 289 5.99 2.84 -4.10
N ILE A 290 4.77 2.40 -3.75
CA ILE A 290 4.47 0.98 -3.54
C ILE A 290 4.68 0.18 -4.82
N ASN A 291 4.20 0.65 -5.96
CA ASN A 291 4.41 -0.02 -7.25
C ASN A 291 5.92 -0.16 -7.55
N LYS A 292 6.72 0.87 -7.26
CA LYS A 292 8.17 0.79 -7.41
C LYS A 292 8.78 -0.22 -6.44
N VAL A 293 8.42 -0.17 -5.15
CA VAL A 293 8.85 -1.18 -4.16
C VAL A 293 8.44 -2.59 -4.61
N GLN A 294 7.24 -2.72 -5.17
CA GLN A 294 6.74 -3.98 -5.69
C GLN A 294 7.55 -4.48 -6.89
N GLU A 295 7.86 -3.64 -7.87
CA GLU A 295 8.69 -4.00 -9.02
C GLU A 295 10.09 -4.43 -8.60
N ASP A 296 10.72 -3.69 -7.70
CA ASP A 296 12.04 -4.03 -7.15
C ASP A 296 11.98 -5.33 -6.31
N THR A 297 10.87 -5.56 -5.59
CA THR A 297 10.64 -6.77 -4.79
C THR A 297 10.35 -8.00 -5.66
N LEU A 298 9.62 -7.86 -6.77
CA LEU A 298 9.31 -8.97 -7.68
C LEU A 298 10.56 -9.61 -8.28
N SER A 299 11.59 -8.82 -8.55
CA SER A 299 12.86 -9.33 -9.04
C SER A 299 13.64 -10.11 -7.98
N SER A 300 13.39 -9.83 -6.69
CA SER A 300 14.08 -10.48 -5.57
C SER A 300 13.30 -11.65 -4.95
N TYR A 301 11.98 -11.73 -5.21
CA TYR A 301 11.11 -12.77 -4.64
C TYR A 301 10.28 -13.46 -5.73
N PRO A 302 10.82 -14.51 -6.36
CA PRO A 302 10.12 -15.30 -7.36
C PRO A 302 8.95 -16.10 -6.75
N ILE A 303 8.12 -16.67 -7.61
CA ILE A 303 7.26 -17.78 -7.24
C ILE A 303 8.17 -19.02 -7.09
N THR A 304 8.31 -19.50 -5.86
CA THR A 304 9.20 -20.63 -5.53
C THR A 304 8.39 -21.91 -5.38
N ILE A 305 8.70 -22.89 -6.19
CA ILE A 305 8.09 -24.23 -6.19
C ILE A 305 9.17 -25.20 -5.76
N ARG A 306 8.99 -25.85 -4.62
CA ARG A 306 9.94 -26.83 -4.07
C ARG A 306 9.46 -28.25 -4.33
N ALA A 307 10.39 -29.22 -4.42
CA ALA A 307 10.05 -30.64 -4.58
C ALA A 307 9.18 -31.16 -3.42
N GLU A 308 9.44 -30.66 -2.21
CA GLU A 308 8.62 -30.92 -1.03
C GLU A 308 8.13 -29.58 -0.51
N SER A 309 6.82 -29.40 -0.40
CA SER A 309 6.19 -28.19 0.12
C SER A 309 5.27 -28.54 1.29
N VAL A 310 5.32 -27.70 2.31
CA VAL A 310 4.32 -27.71 3.38
C VAL A 310 3.24 -26.72 2.96
N ASP A 311 1.98 -27.11 2.99
CA ASP A 311 0.89 -26.18 2.75
C ASP A 311 0.84 -25.12 3.85
N MET A 312 1.62 -24.04 3.61
CA MET A 312 1.69 -22.89 4.51
C MET A 312 0.34 -22.18 4.64
N THR A 313 -0.55 -22.34 3.68
CA THR A 313 -1.88 -21.70 3.72
C THR A 313 -2.76 -22.43 4.71
N SER A 314 -2.76 -23.76 4.69
CA SER A 314 -3.44 -24.60 5.68
C SER A 314 -2.82 -24.45 7.06
N LEU A 315 -1.49 -24.36 7.16
CA LEU A 315 -0.79 -24.11 8.42
C LEU A 315 -1.13 -22.72 9.00
N MET A 316 -1.10 -21.66 8.19
CA MET A 316 -1.49 -20.32 8.61
C MET A 316 -2.98 -20.21 8.95
N THR A 317 -3.83 -20.89 8.20
CA THR A 317 -5.28 -20.93 8.48
C THR A 317 -5.55 -21.65 9.79
N SER A 318 -4.84 -22.75 10.08
CA SER A 318 -4.88 -23.45 11.36
C SER A 318 -4.42 -22.55 12.51
N LEU A 319 -3.29 -21.85 12.35
CA LEU A 319 -2.77 -20.89 13.32
C LEU A 319 -3.70 -19.67 13.53
N MET A 320 -4.28 -19.13 12.44
CA MET A 320 -5.28 -18.04 12.53
C MET A 320 -6.62 -18.56 13.02
N GLY A 321 -7.02 -19.77 12.68
CA GLY A 321 -8.24 -20.43 13.14
C GLY A 321 -8.22 -20.67 14.64
N VAL A 322 -7.08 -21.10 15.18
CA VAL A 322 -6.85 -21.22 16.63
C VAL A 322 -7.03 -19.85 17.32
N GLN A 323 -6.56 -18.76 16.70
CA GLN A 323 -6.81 -17.41 17.23
C GLN A 323 -8.28 -16.96 17.08
N ALA A 324 -8.98 -17.36 16.03
CA ALA A 324 -10.38 -17.00 15.80
C ALA A 324 -11.35 -17.80 16.68
N GLU A 325 -11.08 -19.07 16.94
CA GLU A 325 -11.89 -19.89 17.87
C GLU A 325 -11.66 -19.52 19.34
N ASN A 326 -10.45 -19.09 19.71
CA ASN A 326 -10.16 -18.60 21.07
C ASN A 326 -10.76 -17.22 21.41
N ASN A 327 -11.41 -16.53 20.48
CA ASN A 327 -12.18 -15.32 20.77
C ASN A 327 -13.53 -15.60 21.46
N GLY A 328 -13.90 -16.86 21.60
CA GLY A 328 -15.04 -17.31 22.43
C GLY A 328 -14.53 -18.09 23.63
N THR A 329 -14.21 -17.42 24.74
CA THR A 329 -13.81 -18.10 25.98
C THR A 329 -14.87 -19.10 26.40
N SER A 330 -14.56 -20.40 26.35
CA SER A 330 -15.43 -21.48 26.84
C SER A 330 -15.37 -21.66 28.35
N HIS A 331 -14.61 -20.84 29.08
CA HIS A 331 -14.44 -20.88 30.53
C HIS A 331 -14.71 -19.51 31.15
N GLU A 332 -15.06 -19.50 32.44
CA GLU A 332 -15.18 -18.27 33.24
C GLU A 332 -13.79 -17.65 33.45
N LYS A 333 -13.74 -16.31 33.61
CA LYS A 333 -12.46 -15.57 33.74
C LYS A 333 -12.07 -15.39 35.20
N ASP A 334 -12.19 -16.45 35.99
CA ASP A 334 -11.99 -16.48 37.47
C ASP A 334 -10.62 -17.05 37.88
N ALA A 335 -9.87 -17.61 36.95
CA ALA A 335 -8.54 -18.17 37.13
C ALA A 335 -7.62 -17.94 35.94
N VAL A 336 -6.35 -18.34 36.06
CA VAL A 336 -5.43 -18.43 34.93
C VAL A 336 -5.57 -19.81 34.28
N TYR A 337 -5.94 -19.85 33.02
CA TYR A 337 -6.14 -21.08 32.26
C TYR A 337 -4.99 -21.27 31.28
N SER A 338 -4.58 -22.53 31.04
CA SER A 338 -3.59 -22.86 30.06
C SER A 338 -4.15 -22.71 28.65
N SER A 339 -3.34 -22.16 27.73
CA SER A 339 -3.62 -22.13 26.30
C SER A 339 -2.82 -23.22 25.60
N SER A 340 -3.47 -24.02 24.77
CA SER A 340 -2.85 -25.15 24.05
C SER A 340 -2.08 -24.73 22.79
N VAL A 341 -1.79 -23.43 22.59
CA VAL A 341 -1.20 -22.88 21.36
C VAL A 341 0.05 -23.66 20.91
N MET A 342 0.89 -24.07 21.85
CA MET A 342 2.10 -24.83 21.52
C MET A 342 1.78 -26.25 21.03
N TYR A 343 0.83 -26.94 21.69
CA TYR A 343 0.39 -28.27 21.27
C TYR A 343 -0.33 -28.23 19.93
N ASP A 344 -1.17 -27.23 19.73
CA ASP A 344 -1.90 -27.04 18.48
C ASP A 344 -0.93 -26.72 17.33
N MET A 345 0.11 -25.94 17.60
CA MET A 345 1.18 -25.65 16.65
C MET A 345 1.98 -26.92 16.28
N VAL A 346 2.40 -27.72 17.29
CA VAL A 346 3.12 -28.99 17.04
C VAL A 346 2.22 -29.99 16.31
N ASN A 347 0.97 -30.12 16.70
CA ASN A 347 0.00 -31.00 16.04
C ASN A 347 -0.25 -30.55 14.59
N SER A 348 -0.32 -29.24 14.33
CA SER A 348 -0.47 -28.72 12.97
C SER A 348 0.77 -28.98 12.11
N LEU A 349 1.97 -28.92 12.70
CA LEU A 349 3.23 -29.26 12.01
C LEU A 349 3.34 -30.78 11.74
N VAL A 350 2.91 -31.61 12.68
CA VAL A 350 2.95 -33.09 12.54
C VAL A 350 1.86 -33.57 11.59
N SER A 351 0.70 -32.89 11.54
CA SER A 351 -0.41 -33.20 10.64
C SER A 351 -0.35 -32.46 9.29
N ALA A 352 0.64 -31.58 9.09
CA ALA A 352 0.85 -30.96 7.79
C ALA A 352 1.31 -32.05 6.80
N ASP A 353 0.42 -32.38 5.87
CA ASP A 353 0.78 -33.30 4.78
C ASP A 353 1.91 -32.66 3.96
N LEU A 354 3.03 -33.36 3.86
CA LEU A 354 4.11 -33.00 2.94
C LEU A 354 3.60 -33.26 1.53
N GLU A 355 3.22 -32.22 0.83
CA GLU A 355 2.90 -32.31 -0.59
C GLU A 355 4.19 -32.45 -1.41
N THR A 356 4.30 -33.49 -2.20
CA THR A 356 5.42 -33.72 -3.11
C THR A 356 5.07 -33.23 -4.50
N ASN A 357 5.86 -32.31 -5.03
CA ASN A 357 5.70 -31.76 -6.37
C ASN A 357 6.50 -32.57 -7.41
N ASN A 358 5.88 -32.97 -8.50
CA ASN A 358 6.60 -33.57 -9.64
C ASN A 358 7.27 -32.46 -10.48
N LEU A 359 8.41 -31.98 -9.98
CA LEU A 359 9.16 -30.89 -10.64
C LEU A 359 9.74 -31.30 -11.98
N LYS A 360 9.99 -32.60 -12.20
CA LYS A 360 10.43 -33.13 -13.50
C LYS A 360 9.35 -32.97 -14.58
N ALA A 361 8.11 -33.26 -14.25
CA ALA A 361 6.99 -33.09 -15.19
C ALA A 361 6.71 -31.58 -15.41
N PHE A 362 6.77 -30.80 -14.35
CA PHE A 362 6.50 -29.37 -14.43
C PHE A 362 7.61 -28.60 -15.19
N LYS A 363 8.89 -28.98 -15.02
CA LYS A 363 10.03 -28.47 -15.83
C LYS A 363 9.75 -28.66 -17.32
N LYS A 364 9.36 -29.88 -17.74
CA LYS A 364 9.01 -30.17 -19.14
C LYS A 364 7.83 -29.34 -19.64
N TYR A 365 6.87 -29.04 -18.76
CA TYR A 365 5.74 -28.15 -19.11
C TYR A 365 6.22 -26.72 -19.34
N ILE A 366 7.08 -26.15 -18.47
CA ILE A 366 7.60 -24.79 -18.60
C ILE A 366 8.45 -24.65 -19.87
N GLU A 367 9.31 -25.64 -20.18
CA GLU A 367 10.23 -25.62 -21.32
C GLU A 367 9.52 -25.89 -22.68
N ASN A 368 8.27 -26.24 -22.65
CA ASN A 368 7.49 -26.41 -23.87
C ASN A 368 7.17 -25.05 -24.50
N GLU A 369 7.59 -24.83 -25.76
CA GLU A 369 7.34 -23.58 -26.50
C GLU A 369 5.85 -23.17 -26.58
N ASN A 370 4.93 -24.12 -26.44
CA ASN A 370 3.49 -23.88 -26.45
C ASN A 370 2.87 -23.78 -25.05
N SER A 371 3.68 -23.68 -24.02
CA SER A 371 3.22 -23.57 -22.64
C SER A 371 2.48 -22.25 -22.42
N GLU A 372 1.34 -22.29 -21.73
CA GLU A 372 0.56 -21.10 -21.40
C GLU A 372 1.27 -20.19 -20.39
N ILE A 373 2.22 -20.73 -19.63
CA ILE A 373 2.97 -20.01 -18.61
C ILE A 373 4.16 -19.23 -19.17
N ALA A 374 4.84 -19.76 -20.21
CA ALA A 374 6.07 -19.22 -20.77
C ALA A 374 6.02 -17.71 -21.14
N PRO A 375 4.92 -17.17 -21.72
CA PRO A 375 4.85 -15.75 -22.08
C PRO A 375 4.89 -14.78 -20.90
N TYR A 376 4.64 -15.25 -19.68
CA TYR A 376 4.52 -14.42 -18.48
C TYR A 376 5.76 -14.48 -17.59
N ILE A 377 6.66 -15.43 -17.86
CA ILE A 377 7.91 -15.61 -17.14
C ILE A 377 8.99 -14.74 -17.77
N SER A 378 9.68 -13.94 -16.96
CA SER A 378 10.86 -13.18 -17.40
C SER A 378 12.16 -13.96 -17.25
N SER A 379 12.26 -14.88 -16.30
CA SER A 379 13.38 -15.78 -16.10
C SER A 379 12.96 -16.99 -15.28
N VAL A 380 13.60 -18.12 -15.51
CA VAL A 380 13.45 -19.33 -14.70
C VAL A 380 14.81 -19.70 -14.14
N GLN A 381 14.82 -20.03 -12.84
CA GLN A 381 16.00 -20.60 -12.20
C GLN A 381 15.66 -21.99 -11.67
N TYR A 382 16.38 -23.00 -12.13
CA TYR A 382 16.31 -24.34 -11.63
C TYR A 382 17.42 -24.54 -10.62
N SER A 383 17.08 -24.75 -9.36
CA SER A 383 18.05 -25.07 -8.32
C SER A 383 18.05 -26.57 -8.07
N TYR A 384 19.22 -27.11 -7.82
CA TYR A 384 19.44 -28.53 -7.58
C TYR A 384 19.99 -28.72 -6.18
N ASP A 385 19.74 -29.89 -5.58
CA ASP A 385 20.21 -30.22 -4.22
C ASP A 385 21.69 -30.62 -4.25
N VAL A 386 22.55 -29.70 -4.71
CA VAL A 386 24.00 -29.85 -4.80
C VAL A 386 24.65 -28.80 -3.92
N ASP A 387 25.47 -29.22 -2.98
CA ASP A 387 26.22 -28.32 -2.11
C ASP A 387 27.51 -27.88 -2.84
N ILE A 388 27.53 -26.64 -3.33
CA ILE A 388 28.73 -26.02 -3.91
C ILE A 388 29.53 -25.37 -2.79
N ILE A 389 30.38 -26.15 -2.15
CA ILE A 389 31.24 -25.73 -1.06
C ILE A 389 32.69 -25.98 -1.46
N PRO A 390 33.36 -25.00 -2.06
CA PRO A 390 34.79 -25.12 -2.37
C PRO A 390 35.66 -25.08 -1.11
N TYR A 391 36.92 -25.32 -1.29
CA TYR A 391 37.93 -25.17 -0.26
C TYR A 391 38.83 -23.97 -0.54
N ALA A 392 39.25 -23.28 0.52
CA ALA A 392 40.26 -22.23 0.50
C ALA A 392 41.49 -22.64 1.30
N GLU A 393 42.65 -22.09 0.92
CA GLU A 393 43.87 -22.18 1.72
C GLU A 393 44.06 -20.84 2.43
N ASP A 394 44.19 -20.84 3.76
CA ASP A 394 44.39 -19.64 4.56
C ASP A 394 45.86 -19.17 4.51
N GLY A 395 46.14 -18.01 5.14
CA GLY A 395 47.50 -17.45 5.19
C GLY A 395 48.54 -18.29 5.90
N ASN A 396 48.11 -19.30 6.67
CA ASN A 396 48.96 -20.26 7.36
C ASN A 396 49.15 -21.59 6.58
N GLY A 397 48.46 -21.72 5.44
CA GLY A 397 48.53 -22.92 4.59
C GLY A 397 47.58 -24.04 5.02
N HIS A 398 46.60 -23.76 5.91
CA HIS A 398 45.54 -24.71 6.24
C HIS A 398 44.46 -24.69 5.18
N ILE A 399 43.95 -25.85 4.82
CA ILE A 399 42.84 -25.99 3.86
C ILE A 399 41.57 -26.22 4.64
N ALA A 400 40.62 -25.31 4.47
CA ALA A 400 39.30 -25.35 5.11
C ALA A 400 38.17 -25.23 4.07
N ARG A 401 37.00 -25.70 4.42
CA ARG A 401 35.78 -25.49 3.64
C ARG A 401 35.38 -24.01 3.71
N THR A 402 34.86 -23.52 2.61
CA THR A 402 34.41 -22.10 2.50
C THR A 402 32.96 -21.89 2.91
N ASP A 403 32.41 -22.74 3.76
CA ASP A 403 31.13 -22.55 4.40
C ASP A 403 31.30 -22.08 5.86
N ALA A 404 30.21 -21.55 6.44
CA ALA A 404 30.23 -21.07 7.80
C ALA A 404 30.33 -22.20 8.85
N THR A 405 30.16 -23.46 8.45
CA THR A 405 30.04 -24.60 9.36
C THR A 405 31.33 -24.84 10.10
N ASP A 406 32.48 -24.91 9.38
CA ASP A 406 33.79 -25.17 9.99
C ASP A 406 34.20 -24.02 10.94
N VAL A 407 33.88 -22.76 10.58
CA VAL A 407 34.13 -21.58 11.42
C VAL A 407 33.30 -21.64 12.70
N MET A 408 32.00 -21.97 12.60
CA MET A 408 31.12 -22.09 13.76
C MET A 408 31.49 -23.28 14.63
N GLN A 409 31.88 -24.41 14.05
CA GLN A 409 32.38 -25.57 14.79
C GLN A 409 33.65 -25.22 15.57
N ALA A 410 34.58 -24.55 14.92
CA ALA A 410 35.81 -24.08 15.59
C ALA A 410 35.53 -23.17 16.75
N ALA A 411 34.61 -22.16 16.54
CA ALA A 411 34.20 -21.24 17.56
C ALA A 411 33.50 -21.93 18.75
N MET A 412 32.58 -22.87 18.51
CA MET A 412 31.93 -23.63 19.58
C MET A 412 32.90 -24.58 20.33
N SER A 413 33.75 -25.24 19.60
CA SER A 413 34.78 -26.12 20.24
C SER A 413 35.72 -25.32 21.12
N ALA A 414 36.10 -24.09 20.70
CA ALA A 414 36.92 -23.19 21.51
C ALA A 414 36.16 -22.60 22.72
N ALA A 415 34.86 -22.30 22.56
CA ALA A 415 34.04 -21.74 23.63
C ALA A 415 33.65 -22.72 24.73
N PHE A 416 33.30 -23.96 24.36
CA PHE A 416 32.67 -24.89 25.30
C PHE A 416 33.52 -26.14 25.58
N GLY A 417 34.64 -26.30 24.91
CA GLY A 417 35.53 -27.47 25.05
C GLY A 417 34.81 -28.75 24.57
N GLY A 418 35.31 -29.39 23.55
CA GLY A 418 34.73 -30.64 23.04
C GLY A 418 34.66 -30.71 21.52
N ASP A 419 34.35 -31.90 21.00
CA ASP A 419 34.15 -32.14 19.58
C ASP A 419 32.63 -32.00 19.21
N TYR A 420 32.29 -30.96 18.50
CA TYR A 420 30.93 -30.67 18.03
C TYR A 420 30.67 -31.12 16.58
N SER A 421 31.61 -31.86 15.99
CA SER A 421 31.51 -32.34 14.60
C SER A 421 30.23 -33.13 14.32
N ASN A 422 29.83 -34.03 15.23
CA ASN A 422 28.58 -34.77 15.12
C ASN A 422 27.33 -33.89 15.24
N TYR A 423 27.37 -32.85 16.05
CA TYR A 423 26.26 -31.89 16.18
C TYR A 423 26.08 -31.12 14.86
N PHE A 424 27.16 -30.60 14.29
CA PHE A 424 27.09 -29.85 13.03
C PHE A 424 26.84 -30.74 11.81
N SER A 425 27.27 -32.01 11.82
CA SER A 425 26.91 -32.94 10.75
C SER A 425 25.39 -33.24 10.72
N THR A 426 24.75 -33.24 11.86
CA THR A 426 23.33 -33.55 12.00
C THR A 426 22.44 -32.30 11.88
N TYR A 427 22.84 -31.21 12.53
CA TYR A 427 22.02 -29.98 12.63
C TYR A 427 22.60 -28.77 11.86
N GLY A 428 23.78 -28.88 11.27
CA GLY A 428 24.46 -27.78 10.57
C GLY A 428 23.62 -27.16 9.45
N ARG A 429 22.77 -27.97 8.79
CA ARG A 429 21.83 -27.47 7.78
C ARG A 429 20.81 -26.47 8.35
N LEU A 430 20.50 -26.52 9.63
CA LEU A 430 19.59 -25.55 10.27
C LEU A 430 20.27 -24.19 10.46
N TYR A 431 21.61 -24.19 10.61
CA TYR A 431 22.44 -23.00 10.75
C TYR A 431 23.05 -22.53 9.42
N SER A 432 23.01 -23.33 8.36
CA SER A 432 23.54 -23.01 7.02
C SER A 432 22.73 -21.97 6.24
N ARG A 433 21.78 -21.29 6.86
CA ARG A 433 21.12 -20.11 6.27
C ARG A 433 22.07 -18.91 6.08
N MET A 434 23.33 -19.01 6.47
CA MET A 434 24.40 -18.10 6.06
C MET A 434 25.14 -18.70 4.87
N ASP A 435 24.44 -18.82 3.74
CA ASP A 435 25.07 -19.28 2.50
C ASP A 435 26.15 -18.27 2.10
N VAL A 436 27.41 -18.69 2.24
CA VAL A 436 28.56 -17.91 1.75
C VAL A 436 28.54 -17.88 0.22
N TRP A 437 28.16 -18.99 -0.40
CA TRP A 437 28.08 -19.16 -1.85
C TRP A 437 26.64 -19.10 -2.33
N ILE A 438 26.35 -18.24 -3.31
CA ILE A 438 25.01 -18.07 -3.86
C ILE A 438 25.03 -18.16 -5.38
N GLU A 439 24.04 -18.86 -5.93
CA GLU A 439 23.84 -18.93 -7.38
C GLU A 439 23.27 -17.62 -7.90
N MET A 440 23.93 -17.04 -8.88
CA MET A 440 23.46 -15.88 -9.60
C MET A 440 22.35 -16.27 -10.59
N LEU A 441 21.33 -15.43 -10.71
CA LEU A 441 20.26 -15.64 -11.67
C LEU A 441 20.82 -15.70 -13.10
N PRO A 442 20.56 -16.79 -13.85
CA PRO A 442 21.02 -16.94 -15.24
C PRO A 442 20.31 -15.94 -16.16
N GLY A 443 21.00 -15.51 -17.20
CA GLY A 443 20.42 -14.70 -18.26
C GLY A 443 19.62 -15.53 -19.27
N GLU A 444 18.97 -14.86 -20.19
CA GLU A 444 18.26 -15.51 -21.28
C GLU A 444 19.21 -16.00 -22.37
N ASN A 445 18.82 -17.04 -23.14
CA ASN A 445 19.54 -17.51 -24.31
C ASN A 445 21.01 -17.94 -24.05
N GLY A 446 21.34 -18.41 -22.83
CA GLY A 446 22.68 -18.88 -22.47
C GLY A 446 23.63 -17.80 -21.97
N GLU A 447 23.12 -16.61 -21.66
CA GLU A 447 23.91 -15.61 -20.91
C GLU A 447 24.17 -16.08 -19.49
N LEU A 448 25.40 -15.91 -19.00
CA LEU A 448 25.80 -16.45 -17.68
C LEU A 448 25.12 -15.76 -16.50
N ILE A 449 24.75 -14.47 -16.69
CA ILE A 449 24.10 -13.67 -15.66
C ILE A 449 22.90 -12.91 -16.25
N ASN A 450 21.89 -12.69 -15.41
CA ASN A 450 20.72 -11.91 -15.80
C ASN A 450 21.02 -10.42 -15.74
N PRO A 451 20.59 -9.60 -16.74
CA PRO A 451 20.75 -8.14 -16.71
C PRO A 451 20.15 -7.44 -15.48
N LEU A 452 19.24 -8.09 -14.75
CA LEU A 452 18.71 -7.58 -13.47
C LEU A 452 19.81 -7.44 -12.42
N LEU A 453 20.78 -8.36 -12.39
CA LEU A 453 21.92 -8.28 -11.46
C LEU A 453 22.79 -7.06 -11.74
N GLU A 454 23.02 -6.73 -13.01
CA GLU A 454 23.76 -5.53 -13.40
C GLU A 454 23.04 -4.22 -13.00
N LYS A 455 21.72 -4.26 -12.85
CA LYS A 455 20.93 -3.11 -12.37
C LYS A 455 20.92 -3.00 -10.84
N GLN A 456 20.96 -4.15 -10.16
CA GLN A 456 20.89 -4.20 -8.70
C GLN A 456 22.26 -4.01 -8.03
N TYR A 457 23.34 -4.28 -8.74
CA TYR A 457 24.69 -4.24 -8.20
C TYR A 457 25.63 -3.38 -9.05
N ASP A 458 26.38 -2.54 -8.35
CA ASP A 458 27.46 -1.74 -8.93
C ASP A 458 28.74 -2.60 -8.99
N LEU A 459 29.35 -2.74 -10.16
CA LEU A 459 30.66 -3.38 -10.32
C LEU A 459 31.75 -2.41 -9.85
N LEU A 460 32.36 -2.70 -8.68
CA LEU A 460 33.41 -1.86 -8.10
C LEU A 460 34.78 -2.07 -8.73
N TYR A 461 35.10 -3.32 -9.08
CA TYR A 461 36.37 -3.69 -9.68
C TYR A 461 36.24 -4.98 -10.50
N GLY A 462 37.09 -5.17 -11.51
CA GLY A 462 37.16 -6.36 -12.32
C GLY A 462 36.08 -6.46 -13.40
N SER A 463 35.46 -7.61 -13.52
CA SER A 463 34.36 -7.87 -14.47
C SER A 463 33.35 -8.84 -13.91
N TRP A 464 32.16 -8.85 -14.48
CA TRP A 464 31.22 -9.95 -14.30
C TRP A 464 31.77 -11.25 -14.91
N PRO A 465 31.37 -12.44 -14.42
CA PRO A 465 31.83 -13.73 -14.92
C PRO A 465 31.58 -13.91 -16.41
N LYS A 466 32.58 -14.47 -17.12
CA LYS A 466 32.54 -14.79 -18.55
C LYS A 466 32.73 -16.27 -18.82
N SER A 467 33.07 -17.04 -17.78
CA SER A 467 33.20 -18.49 -17.80
C SER A 467 32.54 -19.10 -16.56
N PHE A 468 32.23 -20.38 -16.65
CA PHE A 468 31.61 -21.11 -15.54
C PHE A 468 32.46 -21.15 -14.27
N ASP A 469 33.81 -21.10 -14.39
CA ASP A 469 34.79 -21.17 -13.30
C ASP A 469 35.10 -19.80 -12.68
N GLU A 470 34.39 -18.73 -13.10
CA GLU A 470 34.56 -17.38 -12.60
C GLU A 470 33.41 -17.00 -11.63
N VAL A 471 33.79 -16.33 -10.52
CA VAL A 471 32.87 -15.92 -9.47
C VAL A 471 33.09 -14.46 -9.09
N VAL A 472 32.12 -13.82 -8.42
CA VAL A 472 32.22 -12.45 -7.93
C VAL A 472 32.11 -12.42 -6.41
N LEU A 473 32.81 -11.47 -5.77
CA LEU A 473 32.65 -11.18 -4.37
C LEU A 473 31.60 -10.10 -4.18
N VAL A 474 30.67 -10.29 -3.27
CA VAL A 474 29.60 -9.37 -2.93
C VAL A 474 29.93 -8.70 -1.60
N VAL A 475 29.97 -7.37 -1.58
CA VAL A 475 30.21 -6.58 -0.38
C VAL A 475 28.95 -5.77 -0.01
N ASP A 476 28.85 -5.35 1.25
CA ASP A 476 27.74 -4.54 1.72
C ASP A 476 27.84 -3.07 1.23
N GLU A 477 26.91 -2.23 1.65
CA GLU A 477 26.85 -0.81 1.29
C GLU A 477 28.10 0.00 1.73
N ASN A 478 28.83 -0.47 2.74
CA ASN A 478 30.04 0.13 3.28
C ASN A 478 31.32 -0.45 2.67
N ASN A 479 31.24 -1.39 1.72
CA ASN A 479 32.32 -2.22 1.21
C ASN A 479 32.92 -3.16 2.27
N GLU A 480 32.09 -3.66 3.19
CA GLU A 480 32.49 -4.55 4.26
C GLU A 480 32.00 -5.98 4.00
N ILE A 481 32.68 -6.94 4.58
CA ILE A 481 32.33 -8.36 4.61
C ILE A 481 32.38 -8.79 6.08
N SER A 482 31.42 -9.61 6.52
CA SER A 482 31.40 -10.09 7.90
C SER A 482 32.62 -10.95 8.24
N ASP A 483 33.08 -10.90 9.51
CA ASP A 483 34.20 -11.71 9.98
C ASP A 483 34.01 -13.19 9.72
N LEU A 484 32.80 -13.72 9.89
CA LEU A 484 32.46 -15.10 9.58
C LEU A 484 32.83 -15.49 8.14
N VAL A 485 32.51 -14.60 7.18
CA VAL A 485 32.84 -14.81 5.77
C VAL A 485 34.34 -14.66 5.53
N LEU A 486 35.04 -13.73 6.20
CA LEU A 486 36.49 -13.57 6.08
C LEU A 486 37.24 -14.83 6.49
N TYR A 487 36.85 -15.46 7.60
CA TYR A 487 37.38 -16.76 8.03
C TYR A 487 37.00 -17.87 7.04
N SER A 488 35.76 -17.94 6.60
CA SER A 488 35.31 -18.97 5.65
C SER A 488 36.03 -18.88 4.31
N LEU A 489 36.41 -17.70 3.83
CA LEU A 489 37.14 -17.53 2.58
C LEU A 489 38.64 -17.63 2.72
N GLY A 490 39.19 -17.90 3.94
CA GLY A 490 40.61 -18.00 4.20
C GLY A 490 41.37 -16.66 4.19
N LEU A 491 40.66 -15.53 4.23
CA LEU A 491 41.25 -14.18 4.36
C LEU A 491 41.78 -13.93 5.77
N LYS A 492 41.20 -14.61 6.77
CA LYS A 492 41.70 -14.72 8.14
C LYS A 492 41.98 -16.16 8.49
N ALA A 493 43.01 -16.40 9.32
CA ALA A 493 43.36 -17.73 9.72
C ALA A 493 42.40 -18.25 10.79
N ASN A 494 41.93 -19.50 10.64
CA ASN A 494 41.03 -20.13 11.59
C ASN A 494 41.61 -20.29 13.00
N ASP A 495 42.93 -20.37 13.16
CA ASP A 495 43.63 -20.41 14.46
C ASP A 495 43.31 -19.16 15.32
N GLU A 496 43.00 -18.03 14.71
CA GLU A 496 42.65 -16.80 15.43
C GLU A 496 41.26 -16.92 16.13
N ILE A 497 40.37 -17.77 15.60
CA ILE A 497 39.06 -18.01 16.21
C ILE A 497 39.22 -18.55 17.62
N SER A 498 40.08 -19.57 17.79
CA SER A 498 40.34 -20.16 19.10
C SER A 498 40.96 -19.16 20.08
N SER A 499 41.95 -18.36 19.63
CA SER A 499 42.59 -17.33 20.43
C SER A 499 41.63 -16.21 20.84
N ASN A 500 40.79 -15.76 19.93
CA ASN A 500 39.77 -14.74 20.19
C ASN A 500 38.68 -15.23 21.14
N MET A 501 38.30 -16.52 21.04
CA MET A 501 37.33 -17.12 21.93
C MET A 501 37.88 -17.30 23.35
N GLU A 502 39.18 -17.65 23.51
CA GLU A 502 39.84 -17.67 24.81
C GLU A 502 39.83 -16.30 25.50
N LEU A 503 40.07 -15.20 24.75
CA LEU A 503 39.99 -13.83 25.26
C LEU A 503 38.54 -13.45 25.67
N PHE A 504 37.55 -13.88 24.87
CA PHE A 504 36.17 -13.70 25.21
C PHE A 504 35.78 -14.40 26.52
N MET A 505 36.20 -15.65 26.69
CA MET A 505 35.92 -16.41 27.91
C MET A 505 36.64 -15.80 29.13
N ALA A 506 37.82 -15.19 28.92
CA ALA A 506 38.58 -14.46 29.96
C ALA A 506 37.93 -13.09 30.30
N GLN A 507 36.83 -12.68 29.64
CA GLN A 507 36.20 -11.39 29.75
C GLN A 507 37.14 -10.21 29.43
N GLU A 508 38.13 -10.44 28.57
CA GLU A 508 39.00 -9.38 28.06
C GLU A 508 38.39 -8.74 26.82
N THR A 509 38.54 -7.43 26.67
CA THR A 509 38.06 -6.70 25.50
C THR A 509 38.92 -7.03 24.29
N MET A 510 38.28 -7.57 23.24
CA MET A 510 38.94 -7.75 21.95
C MET A 510 39.04 -6.39 21.24
N GLU A 511 40.25 -5.97 20.91
CA GLU A 511 40.44 -4.84 20.00
C GLU A 511 40.43 -5.39 18.57
N SER A 512 39.35 -5.16 17.83
CA SER A 512 39.32 -5.44 16.40
C SER A 512 40.16 -4.37 15.68
N ALA A 513 41.30 -4.77 15.16
CA ALA A 513 42.02 -3.95 14.20
C ALA A 513 41.24 -3.93 12.89
N ALA A 514 40.93 -2.74 12.36
CA ALA A 514 40.35 -2.62 11.03
C ALA A 514 41.36 -3.13 9.98
N GLU A 515 41.13 -4.29 9.45
CA GLU A 515 41.91 -4.87 8.36
C GLU A 515 41.26 -4.51 7.02
N SER A 516 42.05 -4.46 5.97
CA SER A 516 41.54 -4.16 4.62
C SER A 516 42.38 -4.91 3.58
N TRP A 517 41.68 -5.38 2.56
CA TRP A 517 42.27 -6.03 1.39
C TRP A 517 41.97 -5.19 0.16
N SER A 518 42.98 -5.06 -0.71
CA SER A 518 42.77 -4.38 -1.97
C SER A 518 41.90 -5.22 -2.91
N TYR A 519 41.16 -4.56 -3.80
CA TYR A 519 40.39 -5.28 -4.82
C TYR A 519 41.24 -6.19 -5.71
N GLU A 520 42.50 -5.85 -5.89
CA GLU A 520 43.47 -6.64 -6.66
C GLU A 520 43.83 -7.93 -5.94
N GLU A 521 44.02 -7.91 -4.62
CA GLU A 521 44.22 -9.09 -3.78
C GLU A 521 42.99 -9.99 -3.80
N ILE A 522 41.78 -9.43 -3.67
CA ILE A 522 40.52 -10.18 -3.73
C ILE A 522 40.36 -10.85 -5.12
N CYS A 523 40.55 -10.14 -6.21
CA CYS A 523 40.51 -10.72 -7.56
C CYS A 523 41.69 -11.66 -7.87
N GLY A 524 42.69 -11.74 -7.01
CA GLY A 524 43.77 -12.71 -7.07
C GLY A 524 43.44 -14.05 -6.39
N MET A 525 42.34 -14.10 -5.63
CA MET A 525 41.92 -15.31 -4.91
C MET A 525 41.39 -16.40 -5.85
N SER A 526 41.62 -17.63 -5.46
CA SER A 526 41.07 -18.81 -6.12
C SER A 526 40.69 -19.85 -5.10
N PHE A 527 39.57 -20.50 -5.35
CA PHE A 527 39.06 -21.61 -4.54
C PHE A 527 39.17 -22.93 -5.29
N ARG A 528 39.07 -24.04 -4.61
CA ARG A 528 39.09 -25.35 -5.20
C ARG A 528 37.86 -26.16 -4.87
N TYR A 529 37.04 -26.47 -5.86
CA TYR A 529 35.92 -27.37 -5.69
C TYR A 529 36.43 -28.82 -5.83
N VAL A 530 36.25 -29.60 -4.78
CA VAL A 530 36.59 -31.03 -4.73
C VAL A 530 35.31 -31.82 -4.98
N PHE A 531 35.29 -32.61 -6.04
CA PHE A 531 34.12 -33.46 -6.32
C PHE A 531 33.94 -34.49 -5.19
N PRO A 532 32.73 -34.61 -4.62
CA PRO A 532 32.46 -35.50 -3.51
C PRO A 532 32.88 -36.97 -3.79
N ALA A 533 32.66 -37.46 -5.01
CA ALA A 533 33.09 -38.81 -5.41
C ALA A 533 34.60 -39.00 -5.36
N ASP A 534 35.42 -38.00 -5.62
CA ASP A 534 36.88 -38.08 -5.59
C ASP A 534 37.43 -38.17 -4.16
N LYS A 535 36.64 -37.88 -3.14
CA LYS A 535 37.03 -38.02 -1.73
C LYS A 535 37.24 -39.48 -1.31
N TYR A 536 36.63 -40.42 -2.01
CA TYR A 536 36.61 -41.82 -1.63
C TYR A 536 37.57 -42.62 -2.47
N ARG A 537 38.42 -43.43 -1.80
CA ARG A 537 39.32 -44.41 -2.41
C ARG A 537 39.10 -45.77 -1.80
N TYR A 538 38.99 -46.79 -2.65
CA TYR A 538 38.90 -48.19 -2.18
C TYR A 538 40.23 -48.67 -1.62
N ASP A 539 40.21 -49.23 -0.40
CA ASP A 539 41.36 -49.84 0.26
C ASP A 539 41.20 -51.34 0.06
N GLU A 540 42.10 -51.91 -0.79
CA GLU A 540 42.08 -53.36 -1.09
C GLU A 540 42.44 -54.22 0.13
N GLU A 541 43.23 -53.72 1.11
CA GLU A 541 43.62 -54.48 2.31
C GLU A 541 42.45 -54.56 3.32
N LYS A 542 41.66 -53.47 3.43
CA LYS A 542 40.53 -53.40 4.34
C LYS A 542 39.23 -53.84 3.69
N GLY A 543 39.11 -53.77 2.37
CA GLY A 543 37.90 -54.07 1.63
C GLY A 543 36.83 -53.00 1.76
N GLU A 544 37.17 -51.77 2.08
CA GLU A 544 36.28 -50.66 2.33
C GLU A 544 36.73 -49.39 1.63
N TYR A 545 35.80 -48.42 1.45
CA TYR A 545 36.13 -47.09 0.98
C TYR A 545 36.61 -46.20 2.14
N ILE A 546 37.76 -45.55 1.98
CA ILE A 546 38.30 -44.56 2.93
C ILE A 546 38.07 -43.15 2.39
N ASP A 547 37.69 -42.23 3.28
CA ASP A 547 37.57 -40.81 2.98
C ASP A 547 38.94 -40.14 3.08
N LEU A 548 39.47 -39.70 1.94
CA LEU A 548 40.77 -39.03 1.87
C LEU A 548 40.74 -37.65 2.51
N SER A 549 39.56 -37.02 2.61
CA SER A 549 39.44 -35.67 3.21
C SER A 549 39.60 -35.66 4.72
N ALA A 550 39.54 -36.83 5.37
CA ALA A 550 39.74 -37.01 6.81
C ALA A 550 41.18 -36.78 7.25
N GLU A 551 42.13 -36.89 6.31
CA GLU A 551 43.57 -36.73 6.60
C GLU A 551 44.13 -35.49 5.87
N GLU A 552 45.00 -34.73 6.51
CA GLU A 552 45.56 -33.49 5.96
C GLU A 552 46.30 -33.69 4.62
N LEU A 553 47.06 -34.76 4.47
CA LEU A 553 47.77 -35.09 3.23
C LEU A 553 46.82 -35.49 2.10
N GLY A 554 45.76 -36.23 2.46
CA GLY A 554 44.70 -36.61 1.54
C GLY A 554 43.89 -35.37 1.05
N LEU A 555 43.47 -34.51 1.99
CA LEU A 555 42.77 -33.27 1.68
C LEU A 555 43.63 -32.33 0.81
N ARG A 556 44.92 -32.18 1.08
CA ARG A 556 45.83 -31.38 0.25
C ARG A 556 45.98 -31.97 -1.17
N THR A 557 45.98 -33.25 -1.31
CA THR A 557 46.00 -33.90 -2.64
C THR A 557 44.71 -33.63 -3.41
N LEU A 558 43.55 -33.69 -2.74
CA LEU A 558 42.25 -33.39 -3.31
C LEU A 558 42.13 -31.90 -3.71
N PHE A 559 42.61 -31.03 -2.84
CA PHE A 559 42.65 -29.58 -3.09
C PHE A 559 43.47 -29.21 -4.35
N ASN A 560 44.69 -29.80 -4.46
CA ASN A 560 45.57 -29.52 -5.61
C ASN A 560 44.96 -29.98 -6.94
N ASN A 561 44.16 -31.06 -6.93
CA ASN A 561 43.52 -31.64 -8.10
C ASN A 561 42.08 -31.09 -8.33
N GLY A 562 41.55 -30.32 -7.39
CA GLY A 562 40.20 -29.76 -7.47
C GLY A 562 40.00 -28.72 -8.59
N LEU A 563 38.74 -28.55 -9.01
CA LEU A 563 38.35 -27.51 -9.98
C LEU A 563 38.64 -26.12 -9.43
N SER A 564 39.38 -25.32 -10.20
CA SER A 564 39.76 -23.96 -9.79
C SER A 564 38.65 -22.97 -10.09
N LEU A 565 38.16 -22.27 -9.06
CA LEU A 565 37.25 -21.16 -9.17
C LEU A 565 37.99 -19.86 -8.89
N LYS A 566 37.82 -18.83 -9.73
CA LYS A 566 38.56 -17.57 -9.66
C LYS A 566 37.63 -16.40 -9.38
N VAL A 567 37.99 -15.53 -8.45
CA VAL A 567 37.31 -14.26 -8.23
C VAL A 567 37.73 -13.28 -9.34
N VAL A 568 36.74 -12.83 -10.15
CA VAL A 568 37.03 -11.93 -11.29
C VAL A 568 36.49 -10.52 -11.09
N GLY A 569 35.63 -10.33 -10.09
CA GLY A 569 35.04 -9.01 -9.82
C GLY A 569 34.56 -8.86 -8.38
N VAL A 570 34.42 -7.61 -7.97
CA VAL A 570 33.82 -7.22 -6.69
C VAL A 570 32.60 -6.37 -7.00
N VAL A 571 31.45 -6.74 -6.45
CA VAL A 571 30.16 -6.09 -6.65
C VAL A 571 29.55 -5.63 -5.33
N ARG A 572 28.80 -4.52 -5.37
CA ARG A 572 28.11 -3.97 -4.21
C ARG A 572 26.67 -3.69 -4.60
N GLN A 573 25.73 -3.90 -3.67
CA GLN A 573 24.34 -3.52 -3.92
C GLN A 573 24.25 -2.01 -4.23
N SER A 574 23.59 -1.68 -5.33
CA SER A 574 23.38 -0.29 -5.74
C SER A 574 22.46 0.43 -4.75
N SER A 575 22.77 1.69 -4.45
CA SER A 575 21.93 2.53 -3.57
C SER A 575 20.53 2.81 -4.16
N GLU A 576 20.31 2.54 -5.44
CA GLU A 576 19.01 2.68 -6.11
C GLU A 576 18.17 1.41 -6.00
N ALA A 577 18.77 0.26 -5.67
CA ALA A 577 18.09 -1.01 -5.48
C ALA A 577 17.57 -1.14 -4.05
N LEU A 578 16.28 -1.40 -3.87
CA LEU A 578 15.64 -1.55 -2.56
C LEU A 578 15.99 -2.89 -1.89
N SER A 579 16.28 -3.92 -2.67
CA SER A 579 16.76 -5.22 -2.20
C SER A 579 17.70 -5.83 -3.22
N GLY A 580 18.67 -6.62 -2.74
CA GLY A 580 19.59 -7.37 -3.60
C GLY A 580 19.15 -8.84 -3.69
N MET A 581 19.38 -9.48 -4.83
CA MET A 581 19.10 -10.91 -5.03
C MET A 581 20.21 -11.81 -4.45
N LEU A 582 21.42 -11.28 -4.27
CA LEU A 582 22.56 -12.03 -3.76
C LEU A 582 22.64 -11.88 -2.24
N SER A 583 22.19 -12.90 -1.52
CA SER A 583 22.23 -12.94 -0.05
C SER A 583 23.54 -13.50 0.51
N GLY A 584 24.38 -14.10 -0.35
CA GLY A 584 25.69 -14.66 0.01
C GLY A 584 26.83 -13.72 -0.33
N ALA A 585 28.04 -14.07 0.11
CA ALA A 585 29.24 -13.28 -0.12
C ALA A 585 29.94 -13.57 -1.45
N VAL A 586 29.74 -14.76 -2.04
CA VAL A 586 30.33 -15.16 -3.31
C VAL A 586 29.25 -15.61 -4.29
N GLY A 587 29.10 -14.86 -5.39
CA GLY A 587 28.18 -15.19 -6.47
C GLY A 587 28.81 -16.07 -7.52
N TYR A 588 28.19 -17.24 -7.84
CA TYR A 588 28.62 -18.14 -8.90
C TYR A 588 27.52 -18.30 -9.98
N THR A 589 27.91 -18.75 -11.15
CA THR A 589 26.99 -18.88 -12.30
C THR A 589 26.26 -20.22 -12.31
N HIS A 590 25.06 -20.29 -12.89
CA HIS A 590 24.35 -21.55 -13.15
C HIS A 590 25.18 -22.52 -14.00
N ALA A 591 25.97 -22.02 -14.94
CA ALA A 591 26.87 -22.83 -15.75
C ALA A 591 27.92 -23.61 -14.92
N LEU A 592 28.30 -23.12 -13.72
CA LEU A 592 29.13 -23.85 -12.79
C LEU A 592 28.39 -25.11 -12.25
N VAL A 593 27.12 -24.97 -11.92
CA VAL A 593 26.27 -26.09 -11.46
C VAL A 593 26.17 -27.14 -12.56
N GLU A 594 25.86 -26.74 -13.77
CA GLU A 594 25.76 -27.64 -14.94
C GLU A 594 27.10 -28.37 -15.20
N HIS A 595 28.23 -27.65 -15.13
CA HIS A 595 29.56 -28.24 -15.29
C HIS A 595 29.87 -29.23 -14.19
N ILE A 596 29.64 -28.89 -12.92
CA ILE A 596 29.86 -29.79 -11.78
C ILE A 596 29.03 -31.05 -11.94
N MET A 597 27.78 -30.99 -12.33
CA MET A 597 26.90 -32.14 -12.48
C MET A 597 27.31 -33.00 -13.68
N ALA A 598 27.67 -32.41 -14.81
CA ALA A 598 28.16 -33.14 -15.97
C ALA A 598 29.49 -33.87 -15.67
N GLU A 599 30.37 -33.22 -14.93
CA GLU A 599 31.65 -33.82 -14.52
C GLU A 599 31.44 -34.93 -13.47
N ALA A 600 30.52 -34.75 -12.48
CA ALA A 600 30.16 -35.72 -11.46
C ALA A 600 29.69 -37.03 -12.09
N GLU A 601 28.88 -36.99 -13.16
CA GLU A 601 28.41 -38.19 -13.90
C GLU A 601 29.58 -38.99 -14.49
N THR A 602 30.73 -38.37 -14.77
CA THR A 602 31.90 -39.04 -15.33
C THR A 602 32.71 -39.82 -14.30
N LYS A 603 32.50 -39.56 -13.00
CA LYS A 603 33.27 -40.16 -11.90
C LYS A 603 32.97 -41.67 -11.76
N ASP A 604 34.00 -42.45 -11.49
CA ASP A 604 33.88 -43.91 -11.45
C ASP A 604 32.89 -44.43 -10.41
N LEU A 605 32.84 -43.81 -9.20
CA LEU A 605 31.93 -44.23 -8.16
C LEU A 605 30.48 -43.91 -8.53
N VAL A 606 30.24 -42.74 -9.17
CA VAL A 606 28.92 -42.39 -9.66
C VAL A 606 28.46 -43.37 -10.75
N LYS A 607 29.33 -43.68 -11.72
CA LYS A 607 29.02 -44.64 -12.77
C LYS A 607 28.66 -46.00 -12.21
N ARG A 608 29.46 -46.51 -11.25
CA ARG A 608 29.18 -47.79 -10.60
C ARG A 608 27.84 -47.79 -9.88
N GLN A 609 27.51 -46.70 -9.19
CA GLN A 609 26.24 -46.61 -8.49
C GLN A 609 25.04 -46.50 -9.48
N LEU A 610 25.21 -45.82 -10.61
CA LEU A 610 24.18 -45.75 -11.64
C LEU A 610 24.03 -47.08 -12.43
N GLU A 611 25.11 -47.86 -12.58
CA GLU A 611 25.09 -49.20 -13.19
C GLU A 611 24.43 -50.26 -12.30
N ASP A 612 24.52 -50.08 -10.98
CA ASP A 612 23.86 -50.95 -9.99
C ASP A 612 23.01 -50.06 -9.03
N PRO A 613 21.79 -49.74 -9.42
CA PRO A 613 20.91 -48.91 -8.62
C PRO A 613 20.24 -49.63 -7.44
N GLU A 614 20.40 -50.98 -7.34
CA GLU A 614 19.83 -51.80 -6.27
C GLU A 614 20.73 -51.94 -5.05
N HIS A 615 22.05 -51.76 -5.20
CA HIS A 615 23.02 -51.90 -4.12
C HIS A 615 23.83 -50.61 -3.92
N GLU A 616 24.11 -50.31 -2.65
CA GLU A 616 24.98 -49.19 -2.31
C GLU A 616 26.45 -49.46 -2.68
N VAL A 617 27.05 -48.55 -3.43
CA VAL A 617 28.43 -48.72 -3.92
C VAL A 617 29.47 -48.80 -2.81
N PHE A 618 29.24 -48.19 -1.63
CA PHE A 618 30.18 -48.21 -0.52
C PHE A 618 30.19 -49.50 0.26
N THR A 619 29.06 -50.11 0.51
CA THR A 619 28.89 -51.30 1.36
C THR A 619 28.56 -52.57 0.57
N GLY A 620 28.08 -52.41 -0.68
CA GLY A 620 27.56 -53.51 -1.48
C GLY A 620 26.25 -54.10 -0.97
N LEU A 621 25.60 -53.42 -0.01
CA LEU A 621 24.31 -53.82 0.55
C LEU A 621 23.16 -53.32 -0.32
N PRO A 622 22.07 -54.10 -0.45
CA PRO A 622 20.87 -53.66 -1.16
C PRO A 622 20.21 -52.47 -0.44
N PHE A 623 19.66 -51.57 -1.20
CA PHE A 623 18.77 -50.51 -0.67
C PHE A 623 17.43 -51.09 -0.21
N LEU A 624 16.77 -50.46 0.74
CA LEU A 624 15.39 -50.77 1.09
C LEU A 624 14.46 -50.36 -0.06
N ASP A 625 13.49 -51.24 -0.38
CA ASP A 625 12.46 -50.93 -1.37
C ASP A 625 11.60 -49.73 -0.92
N LYS A 626 11.19 -48.87 -1.87
CA LYS A 626 10.39 -47.68 -1.61
C LYS A 626 9.04 -47.93 -0.91
N GLU A 627 8.53 -49.17 -0.97
CA GLU A 627 7.29 -49.58 -0.29
C GLU A 627 7.50 -49.90 1.20
N ASP A 628 8.75 -50.07 1.63
CA ASP A 628 9.11 -50.36 2.99
C ASP A 628 9.81 -49.16 3.64
N GLU A 629 9.03 -48.15 4.11
CA GLU A 629 9.56 -46.95 4.80
C GLU A 629 10.38 -47.31 6.07
N ALA A 630 10.13 -48.44 6.67
CA ALA A 630 10.97 -49.03 7.71
C ALA A 630 10.81 -50.57 7.70
N LEU A 631 11.88 -51.29 7.91
CA LEU A 631 11.79 -52.73 8.12
C LEU A 631 10.87 -53.04 9.30
N THR A 632 9.80 -53.79 9.01
CA THR A 632 8.89 -54.20 10.08
C THR A 632 9.63 -55.11 11.09
N ASN A 633 9.20 -55.13 12.35
CA ASN A 633 9.78 -55.96 13.39
C ASN A 633 9.79 -57.45 12.96
N ASP A 634 8.76 -57.92 12.27
CA ASP A 634 8.69 -59.29 11.77
C ASP A 634 9.83 -59.62 10.77
N ARG A 635 10.18 -58.71 9.87
CA ARG A 635 11.30 -58.84 8.94
C ARG A 635 12.64 -58.80 9.65
N LYS A 636 12.83 -57.93 10.66
CA LYS A 636 14.04 -57.87 11.47
C LYS A 636 14.25 -59.17 12.23
N ILE A 637 13.18 -59.70 12.84
CA ILE A 637 13.20 -61.01 13.55
C ILE A 637 13.53 -62.14 12.59
N ALA A 638 12.95 -62.19 11.39
CA ALA A 638 13.25 -63.19 10.38
C ALA A 638 14.73 -63.14 9.97
N ALA A 639 15.25 -61.93 9.67
CA ALA A 639 16.68 -61.75 9.31
C ALA A 639 17.61 -62.20 10.42
N ALA A 640 17.31 -61.88 11.68
CA ALA A 640 18.12 -62.34 12.82
C ALA A 640 18.09 -63.88 12.97
N LYS A 641 16.95 -64.51 12.76
CA LYS A 641 16.82 -65.98 12.76
C LYS A 641 17.63 -66.66 11.62
N ASP A 642 17.56 -66.09 10.42
CA ASP A 642 18.34 -66.58 9.27
C ASP A 642 19.84 -66.35 9.48
N TYR A 643 20.26 -65.22 10.07
CA TYR A 643 21.66 -64.96 10.43
C TYR A 643 22.21 -66.03 11.40
N ILE A 644 21.46 -66.26 12.49
CA ILE A 644 21.85 -67.29 13.48
C ILE A 644 21.91 -68.66 12.83
N ALA A 645 20.95 -69.02 11.94
CA ALA A 645 20.92 -70.31 11.30
C ALA A 645 22.09 -70.54 10.29
N ALA A 646 22.59 -69.45 9.71
CA ALA A 646 23.69 -69.49 8.74
C ALA A 646 25.08 -69.30 9.38
N ALA A 647 25.18 -68.90 10.64
CA ALA A 647 26.38 -68.53 11.34
C ALA A 647 27.24 -69.80 11.68
N ASP A 648 28.55 -69.66 11.59
CA ASP A 648 29.49 -70.69 12.03
C ASP A 648 29.66 -70.66 13.58
N ASP A 649 30.29 -71.67 14.12
CA ASP A 649 30.49 -71.81 15.55
C ASP A 649 31.19 -70.62 16.21
N ARG A 650 32.10 -69.96 15.50
CA ARG A 650 32.83 -68.81 15.96
C ARG A 650 31.90 -67.59 16.03
N THR A 651 31.14 -67.34 14.98
CA THR A 651 30.19 -66.25 14.92
C THR A 651 29.09 -66.36 16.01
N ILE A 652 28.61 -67.59 16.26
CA ILE A 652 27.68 -67.88 17.37
C ILE A 652 28.30 -67.60 18.73
N ALA A 653 29.59 -67.99 18.91
CA ALA A 653 30.31 -67.73 20.16
C ALA A 653 30.50 -66.24 20.41
N GLU A 654 30.90 -65.46 19.39
CA GLU A 654 31.01 -64.00 19.44
C GLU A 654 29.62 -63.28 19.72
N LEU A 655 28.56 -63.76 19.08
CA LEU A 655 27.20 -63.35 19.33
C LEU A 655 26.75 -63.59 20.75
N TYR A 656 27.03 -64.80 21.30
CA TYR A 656 26.71 -65.11 22.69
C TYR A 656 27.43 -64.18 23.66
N VAL A 657 28.75 -63.98 23.46
CA VAL A 657 29.51 -63.04 24.32
C VAL A 657 28.95 -61.65 24.27
N LYS A 658 28.61 -61.18 23.08
CA LYS A 658 28.03 -59.81 22.91
C LYS A 658 26.63 -59.66 23.57
N TYR A 659 25.75 -60.65 23.36
CA TYR A 659 24.42 -60.71 23.93
C TYR A 659 24.45 -60.73 25.45
N MET A 660 25.28 -61.66 26.01
CA MET A 660 25.42 -61.82 27.47
C MET A 660 26.20 -60.66 28.13
N SER A 661 26.81 -59.78 27.35
CA SER A 661 27.49 -58.56 27.82
C SER A 661 26.57 -57.41 27.98
N GLU A 662 25.34 -57.51 27.51
CA GLU A 662 24.28 -56.48 27.77
C GLU A 662 23.57 -56.85 29.11
N PRO A 663 23.60 -55.99 30.09
CA PRO A 663 22.86 -56.24 31.34
C PRO A 663 21.38 -56.01 31.17
N GLU A 664 20.57 -56.81 31.89
CA GLU A 664 19.12 -56.56 32.00
C GLU A 664 18.86 -55.16 32.63
N ASP A 665 17.89 -54.42 32.09
CA ASP A 665 17.54 -53.09 32.61
C ASP A 665 17.15 -53.15 34.12
N SER A 666 16.51 -54.19 34.54
CA SER A 666 16.16 -54.48 35.97
C SER A 666 17.40 -54.49 36.87
N TYR A 667 18.46 -55.14 36.42
CA TYR A 667 19.73 -55.20 37.15
C TYR A 667 20.41 -53.83 37.22
N VAL A 668 20.41 -53.11 36.12
CA VAL A 668 21.02 -51.76 36.04
C VAL A 668 20.24 -50.82 36.98
N GLN A 669 18.92 -50.83 36.94
CA GLN A 669 18.07 -50.01 37.82
C GLN A 669 18.29 -50.31 39.32
N GLU A 670 18.41 -51.60 39.68
CA GLU A 670 18.69 -52.01 41.06
C GLU A 670 20.06 -51.51 41.54
N LEU A 671 21.09 -51.65 40.69
CA LEU A 671 22.45 -51.19 40.97
C LEU A 671 22.54 -49.68 41.15
N ILE A 672 21.87 -48.93 40.26
CA ILE A 672 21.82 -47.46 40.32
C ILE A 672 21.03 -47.04 41.57
N GLY A 673 19.89 -47.67 41.82
CA GLY A 673 19.08 -47.36 42.97
C GLY A 673 19.80 -47.66 44.32
N GLU A 674 20.73 -48.60 44.35
CA GLU A 674 21.61 -48.82 45.52
C GLU A 674 22.69 -47.76 45.63
N GLN A 675 23.36 -47.41 44.46
CA GLN A 675 24.41 -46.41 44.46
C GLN A 675 23.90 -45.02 44.78
N MET A 676 22.73 -44.63 44.29
CA MET A 676 22.14 -43.31 44.53
C MET A 676 21.64 -43.11 45.96
N LYS A 677 21.36 -44.16 46.72
CA LYS A 677 20.88 -44.05 48.12
C LYS A 677 21.88 -43.39 49.07
N ASP A 678 23.16 -43.54 48.81
CA ASP A 678 24.21 -43.09 49.72
C ASP A 678 25.03 -41.90 49.16
N ILE A 679 24.68 -41.40 47.97
CA ILE A 679 25.36 -40.26 47.32
C ILE A 679 24.62 -38.96 47.66
N SER A 680 25.32 -38.02 48.34
CA SER A 680 24.81 -36.68 48.58
C SER A 680 25.00 -35.76 47.36
N ARG A 681 24.23 -34.69 47.31
CA ARG A 681 24.37 -33.62 46.32
C ARG A 681 25.86 -33.14 46.22
N GLU A 682 26.49 -32.95 47.37
CA GLU A 682 27.90 -32.52 47.47
C GLU A 682 28.86 -33.54 46.83
N ASP A 683 28.57 -34.84 46.93
CA ASP A 683 29.34 -35.88 46.32
C ASP A 683 29.15 -35.92 44.80
N ILE A 684 27.92 -35.67 44.30
CA ILE A 684 27.61 -35.59 42.86
C ILE A 684 28.32 -34.37 42.24
N GLU A 685 28.18 -33.19 42.86
CA GLU A 685 28.86 -32.01 42.40
C GLU A 685 30.37 -32.18 42.37
N LYS A 686 30.94 -32.84 43.34
CA LYS A 686 32.36 -33.10 43.39
C LYS A 686 32.79 -34.11 42.30
N LEU A 687 32.07 -35.19 42.13
CA LEU A 687 32.38 -36.20 41.12
C LEU A 687 32.38 -35.62 39.70
N VAL A 688 31.39 -34.81 39.40
CA VAL A 688 31.29 -34.14 38.08
C VAL A 688 32.35 -33.07 37.93
N THR A 689 32.59 -32.25 38.94
CA THR A 689 33.62 -31.19 38.90
C THR A 689 35.05 -31.69 38.96
N ASP A 690 35.30 -32.89 39.49
CA ASP A 690 36.64 -33.52 39.42
C ASP A 690 36.96 -33.99 37.99
N SER A 691 35.94 -34.39 37.23
CA SER A 691 36.08 -34.78 35.81
C SER A 691 35.93 -33.60 34.85
N TYR A 692 35.09 -32.63 35.17
CA TYR A 692 34.76 -31.48 34.33
C TYR A 692 34.65 -30.22 35.21
N PRO A 693 35.77 -29.55 35.53
CA PRO A 693 35.79 -28.38 36.45
C PRO A 693 34.95 -27.21 35.96
N GLU A 694 34.74 -27.05 34.66
CA GLU A 694 33.95 -26.04 34.00
C GLU A 694 32.46 -26.08 34.33
N TYR A 695 31.93 -27.27 34.70
CA TYR A 695 30.52 -27.41 35.00
C TYR A 695 30.13 -26.97 36.42
N ARG A 696 31.10 -26.56 37.24
CA ARG A 696 30.84 -26.13 38.65
C ARG A 696 29.79 -25.04 38.77
N SER A 697 29.77 -24.07 37.85
CA SER A 697 28.84 -22.94 37.90
C SER A 697 27.41 -23.34 37.48
N VAL A 698 27.30 -24.34 36.59
CA VAL A 698 26.05 -24.87 36.08
C VAL A 698 25.39 -25.81 37.10
N LEU A 699 26.18 -26.72 37.71
CA LEU A 699 25.72 -27.66 38.70
C LEU A 699 25.12 -26.99 39.93
N GLY A 700 25.70 -25.83 40.34
CA GLY A 700 25.19 -25.05 41.45
C GLY A 700 23.81 -24.38 41.21
N GLN A 701 23.34 -24.35 39.97
CA GLN A 701 22.05 -23.80 39.56
C GLN A 701 20.97 -24.87 39.27
N MET A 702 21.36 -26.16 39.17
CA MET A 702 20.44 -27.26 38.96
C MET A 702 19.68 -27.59 40.22
N ASP A 703 18.41 -27.94 40.09
CA ASP A 703 17.63 -28.51 41.20
C ASP A 703 18.05 -29.99 41.45
N ASP A 704 17.67 -30.52 42.59
CA ASP A 704 18.10 -31.87 43.03
C ASP A 704 17.56 -32.93 42.06
N GLU A 705 16.36 -32.78 41.51
CA GLU A 705 15.75 -33.74 40.57
C GLU A 705 16.50 -33.80 39.22
N THR A 706 16.89 -32.66 38.69
CA THR A 706 17.67 -32.56 37.46
C THR A 706 19.06 -33.15 37.64
N LEU A 707 19.69 -32.87 38.81
CA LEU A 707 21.03 -33.40 39.12
C LEU A 707 21.00 -34.92 39.32
N ASP A 708 19.98 -35.44 40.01
CA ASP A 708 19.79 -36.88 40.22
C ASP A 708 19.53 -37.63 38.91
N ASN A 709 18.73 -37.03 38.00
CA ASN A 709 18.49 -37.60 36.65
C ASN A 709 19.78 -37.66 35.83
N TYR A 710 20.58 -36.58 35.84
CA TYR A 710 21.86 -36.54 35.13
C TYR A 710 22.82 -37.60 35.67
N MET A 711 22.91 -37.68 36.99
CA MET A 711 23.77 -38.65 37.69
C MET A 711 23.30 -40.09 37.40
N SER A 712 21.98 -40.33 37.42
CA SER A 712 21.38 -41.64 37.10
C SER A 712 21.73 -42.07 35.67
N GLN A 713 21.69 -41.17 34.69
CA GLN A 713 22.09 -41.48 33.31
C GLN A 713 23.59 -41.80 33.20
N MET A 714 24.46 -41.02 33.87
CA MET A 714 25.89 -41.25 33.85
C MET A 714 26.25 -42.60 34.52
N LEU A 715 25.64 -42.88 35.65
CA LEU A 715 25.84 -44.16 36.34
C LEU A 715 25.28 -45.33 35.54
N THR A 716 24.18 -45.14 34.78
CA THR A 716 23.63 -46.17 33.86
C THR A 716 24.64 -46.52 32.81
N GLN A 717 25.23 -45.54 32.15
CA GLN A 717 26.24 -45.82 31.12
C GLN A 717 27.49 -46.50 31.69
N GLN A 718 27.97 -46.01 32.84
CA GLN A 718 29.13 -46.61 33.53
C GLN A 718 28.85 -48.03 34.00
N ALA A 719 27.69 -48.33 34.56
CA ALA A 719 27.29 -49.66 34.98
C ALA A 719 27.19 -50.62 33.78
N LYS A 720 26.61 -50.20 32.69
CA LYS A 720 26.55 -51.01 31.43
C LYS A 720 27.92 -51.31 30.90
N GLU A 721 28.82 -50.32 30.84
CA GLU A 721 30.20 -50.52 30.39
C GLU A 721 31.00 -51.49 31.31
N GLN A 722 30.90 -51.26 32.63
CA GLN A 722 31.60 -52.15 33.59
C GLN A 722 31.10 -53.61 33.53
N TYR A 723 29.77 -53.80 33.45
CA TYR A 723 29.17 -55.12 33.24
C TYR A 723 29.65 -55.73 31.93
N ALA A 724 29.63 -54.99 30.82
CA ALA A 724 30.10 -55.51 29.52
C ALA A 724 31.56 -55.95 29.58
N VAL A 725 32.46 -55.19 30.18
CA VAL A 725 33.86 -55.51 30.32
C VAL A 725 34.05 -56.79 31.20
N GLN A 726 33.29 -56.88 32.29
CA GLN A 726 33.39 -58.07 33.17
C GLN A 726 32.88 -59.34 32.49
N MET A 727 31.73 -59.26 31.80
CA MET A 727 31.17 -60.40 31.10
C MET A 727 31.97 -60.81 29.90
N ARG A 728 32.50 -59.90 29.11
CA ARG A 728 33.48 -60.21 28.05
C ARG A 728 34.67 -60.92 28.61
N ALA A 729 35.35 -60.43 29.66
CA ALA A 729 36.47 -61.02 30.29
C ALA A 729 36.19 -62.43 30.89
N LEU A 730 34.92 -62.73 31.23
CA LEU A 730 34.48 -64.04 31.72
C LEU A 730 34.28 -64.99 30.55
N TYR A 731 33.51 -64.59 29.52
CA TYR A 731 33.13 -65.51 28.46
C TYR A 731 34.22 -65.72 27.40
N GLU A 732 35.10 -64.75 27.12
CA GLU A 732 36.24 -64.90 26.22
C GLU A 732 37.26 -65.94 26.68
N LYS A 733 37.18 -66.41 27.93
CA LYS A 733 38.00 -67.52 28.48
C LYS A 733 37.44 -68.90 28.19
N LEU A 734 36.21 -69.01 27.74
CA LEU A 734 35.56 -70.25 27.42
C LEU A 734 35.87 -70.67 25.98
N PRO A 735 35.96 -71.96 25.68
CA PRO A 735 36.08 -72.44 24.32
C PRO A 735 34.80 -72.09 23.49
N ASP A 736 34.99 -71.78 22.19
CA ASP A 736 33.87 -71.48 21.29
C ASP A 736 32.79 -72.57 21.31
N ALA A 737 33.16 -73.87 21.39
CA ALA A 737 32.23 -75.01 21.48
C ALA A 737 31.32 -74.93 22.73
N GLU A 738 31.80 -74.41 23.86
CA GLU A 738 31.03 -74.22 25.09
C GLU A 738 30.11 -73.03 24.99
N LEU A 739 30.54 -71.92 24.36
CA LEU A 739 29.75 -70.74 24.13
C LEU A 739 28.59 -71.04 23.16
N VAL A 740 28.85 -71.85 22.10
CA VAL A 740 27.82 -72.29 21.14
C VAL A 740 26.81 -73.21 21.85
N GLN A 741 27.25 -74.06 22.71
CA GLN A 741 26.36 -74.95 23.50
C GLN A 741 25.44 -74.04 24.42
N ASN A 742 26.06 -73.10 25.10
CA ASN A 742 25.28 -72.17 25.96
C ASN A 742 24.30 -71.33 25.19
N PHE A 743 24.65 -70.79 24.00
CA PHE A 743 23.73 -70.08 23.14
C PHE A 743 22.55 -70.95 22.71
N SER A 744 22.78 -72.20 22.36
CA SER A 744 21.76 -73.17 21.95
C SER A 744 20.75 -73.52 23.09
N MET A 745 21.09 -73.25 24.33
CA MET A 745 20.21 -73.40 25.52
C MET A 745 19.35 -72.16 25.82
N LEU A 746 19.64 -71.02 25.15
CA LEU A 746 18.85 -69.83 25.36
C LEU A 746 17.48 -69.99 24.69
N SER A 747 16.43 -69.50 25.38
CA SER A 747 15.07 -69.39 24.83
C SER A 747 14.88 -68.01 24.38
N LEU A 748 15.29 -67.68 23.12
CA LEU A 748 15.19 -66.33 22.56
C LEU A 748 13.73 -65.98 22.22
N GLU A 749 13.26 -64.82 22.68
CA GLU A 749 11.97 -64.22 22.37
C GLU A 749 12.12 -63.18 21.23
N ASP A 750 11.01 -62.61 20.74
CA ASP A 750 11.03 -61.69 19.61
C ASP A 750 11.87 -60.43 19.91
N ASP A 751 11.88 -59.95 21.14
CA ASP A 751 12.70 -58.80 21.57
C ASP A 751 14.23 -59.13 21.52
N ASP A 752 14.63 -60.37 21.84
CA ASP A 752 16.03 -60.82 21.70
C ASP A 752 16.49 -60.84 20.25
N TYR A 753 15.62 -61.32 19.32
CA TYR A 753 15.94 -61.26 17.89
C TYR A 753 16.02 -59.83 17.37
N LEU A 754 15.16 -58.92 17.85
CA LEU A 754 15.25 -57.50 17.53
C LEU A 754 16.55 -56.89 18.07
N TRP A 755 16.95 -57.22 19.28
CA TRP A 755 18.22 -56.79 19.84
C TRP A 755 19.41 -57.31 18.99
N ILE A 756 19.41 -58.61 18.63
CA ILE A 756 20.45 -59.20 17.78
C ILE A 756 20.53 -58.48 16.42
N TYR A 757 19.37 -58.23 15.81
CA TYR A 757 19.29 -57.48 14.54
C TYR A 757 19.94 -56.10 14.66
N ASN A 758 19.54 -55.33 15.67
CA ASN A 758 19.94 -53.93 15.80
C ASN A 758 21.40 -53.76 16.32
N ASN A 759 21.92 -54.74 17.07
CA ASN A 759 23.19 -54.59 17.81
C ASN A 759 24.28 -55.59 17.48
N ALA A 760 23.95 -56.77 16.99
CA ALA A 760 24.93 -57.86 16.93
C ALA A 760 25.19 -58.43 15.54
N MET A 761 24.28 -58.42 14.63
CA MET A 761 24.49 -58.88 13.28
C MET A 761 24.98 -57.77 12.34
N PRO A 762 25.73 -58.10 11.28
CA PRO A 762 26.04 -57.12 10.24
C PRO A 762 24.78 -56.59 9.59
N PRO A 763 24.76 -55.32 9.14
CA PRO A 763 23.62 -54.75 8.43
C PRO A 763 23.33 -55.56 7.16
N VAL A 764 22.04 -55.83 6.87
CA VAL A 764 21.59 -56.58 5.70
C VAL A 764 21.18 -55.67 4.56
N PHE A 765 20.79 -54.46 4.92
CA PHE A 765 20.41 -53.39 4.00
C PHE A 765 21.25 -52.15 4.25
N SER A 766 21.43 -51.36 3.24
CA SER A 766 22.02 -50.03 3.40
C SER A 766 21.13 -49.13 4.30
N SER A 767 21.75 -48.39 5.15
CA SER A 767 21.08 -47.31 5.93
C SER A 767 20.77 -46.06 5.09
N SER A 768 21.27 -46.02 3.84
CA SER A 768 21.10 -44.93 2.89
C SER A 768 20.07 -45.31 1.80
N THR A 769 19.54 -44.33 1.10
CA THR A 769 18.78 -44.53 -0.13
C THR A 769 19.67 -44.34 -1.36
N LEU A 770 19.25 -44.82 -2.53
CA LEU A 770 19.93 -44.52 -3.80
C LEU A 770 20.10 -43.00 -4.01
N LYS A 771 19.05 -42.22 -3.71
CA LYS A 771 19.06 -40.77 -3.81
C LYS A 771 20.12 -40.15 -2.89
N ASP A 772 20.19 -40.59 -1.63
CA ASP A 772 21.14 -40.08 -0.66
C ASP A 772 22.57 -40.45 -1.00
N THR A 773 22.81 -41.70 -1.47
CA THR A 773 24.11 -42.16 -1.92
C THR A 773 24.61 -41.38 -3.15
N LEU A 774 23.75 -41.17 -4.15
CA LEU A 774 24.09 -40.35 -5.31
C LEU A 774 24.38 -38.88 -4.90
N LYS A 775 23.58 -38.33 -3.99
CA LYS A 775 23.84 -37.01 -3.41
C LYS A 775 25.15 -36.93 -2.67
N LYS A 776 25.49 -37.97 -1.85
CA LYS A 776 26.78 -38.10 -1.15
C LYS A 776 27.96 -38.15 -2.13
N LEU A 777 27.75 -38.70 -3.32
CA LEU A 777 28.72 -38.71 -4.41
C LEU A 777 28.75 -37.43 -5.23
N GLY A 778 27.86 -36.47 -4.95
CA GLY A 778 27.75 -35.19 -5.64
C GLY A 778 27.02 -35.26 -6.99
N TYR A 779 26.22 -36.31 -7.20
CA TYR A 779 25.41 -36.46 -8.41
C TYR A 779 23.91 -36.18 -8.15
N VAL A 780 23.34 -35.39 -8.99
CA VAL A 780 21.90 -35.10 -9.03
C VAL A 780 21.43 -35.11 -10.49
N ASP A 781 20.23 -35.59 -10.74
CA ASP A 781 19.63 -35.60 -12.07
C ASP A 781 19.20 -34.19 -12.48
N LEU A 782 19.78 -33.61 -13.54
CA LEU A 782 19.45 -32.30 -14.12
C LEU A 782 17.99 -32.18 -14.60
N GLU A 783 17.34 -33.35 -14.89
CA GLU A 783 15.93 -33.35 -15.27
C GLU A 783 15.00 -33.12 -14.05
N THR A 784 15.53 -33.31 -12.83
CA THR A 784 14.75 -33.26 -11.60
C THR A 784 15.29 -32.19 -10.65
N PRO A 785 14.91 -30.90 -10.85
CA PRO A 785 15.31 -29.84 -9.94
C PRO A 785 14.69 -30.04 -8.55
N SER A 786 15.35 -29.56 -7.52
CA SER A 786 14.83 -29.50 -6.14
C SER A 786 13.92 -28.30 -5.91
N THR A 787 14.16 -27.22 -6.69
CA THR A 787 13.38 -25.99 -6.61
C THR A 787 13.31 -25.34 -8.00
N ILE A 788 12.15 -24.80 -8.34
CA ILE A 788 11.93 -23.98 -9.53
C ILE A 788 11.52 -22.59 -9.06
N ASN A 789 12.30 -21.58 -9.41
CA ASN A 789 12.00 -20.18 -9.16
C ASN A 789 11.54 -19.50 -10.45
N LEU A 790 10.30 -19.02 -10.47
CA LEU A 790 9.69 -18.32 -11.60
C LEU A 790 9.69 -16.83 -11.34
N TYR A 791 10.41 -16.07 -12.14
CA TYR A 791 10.48 -14.62 -12.07
C TYR A 791 9.48 -13.99 -13.03
N ALA A 792 8.70 -13.03 -12.55
CA ALA A 792 7.76 -12.27 -13.35
C ALA A 792 8.24 -10.81 -13.49
N SER A 793 8.04 -10.21 -14.66
CA SER A 793 8.40 -8.80 -14.88
C SER A 793 7.42 -7.82 -14.25
N THR A 794 6.17 -8.23 -13.98
CA THR A 794 5.11 -7.41 -13.38
C THR A 794 4.22 -8.26 -12.47
N PHE A 795 3.47 -7.61 -11.55
CA PHE A 795 2.45 -8.31 -10.76
C PHE A 795 1.35 -8.92 -11.61
N GLU A 796 0.93 -8.24 -12.68
CA GLU A 796 -0.06 -8.80 -13.60
C GLU A 796 0.42 -10.11 -14.23
N ASN A 797 1.70 -10.19 -14.60
CA ASN A 797 2.30 -11.41 -15.11
C ASN A 797 2.42 -12.47 -14.01
N LYS A 798 2.73 -12.08 -12.78
CA LYS A 798 2.77 -12.99 -11.64
C LYS A 798 1.40 -13.64 -11.39
N ASP A 799 0.33 -12.86 -11.41
CA ASP A 799 -1.04 -13.37 -11.29
C ASP A 799 -1.38 -14.33 -12.45
N LYS A 800 -0.94 -14.02 -13.67
CA LYS A 800 -1.13 -14.92 -14.83
C LYS A 800 -0.31 -16.22 -14.71
N ILE A 801 0.88 -16.17 -14.10
CA ILE A 801 1.65 -17.38 -13.78
C ILE A 801 0.87 -18.24 -12.79
N ALA A 802 0.30 -17.64 -11.75
CA ALA A 802 -0.53 -18.35 -10.78
C ALA A 802 -1.78 -18.99 -11.44
N ASP A 803 -2.46 -18.26 -12.32
CA ASP A 803 -3.58 -18.79 -13.09
C ASP A 803 -3.17 -19.93 -14.03
N ALA A 804 -1.99 -19.85 -14.65
CA ALA A 804 -1.47 -20.89 -15.52
C ALA A 804 -1.06 -22.15 -14.74
N ILE A 805 -0.49 -22.01 -13.54
CA ILE A 805 -0.22 -23.14 -12.64
C ILE A 805 -1.52 -23.83 -12.24
N LYS A 806 -2.56 -23.05 -11.93
CA LYS A 806 -3.88 -23.60 -11.65
C LYS A 806 -4.47 -24.36 -12.83
N ALA A 807 -4.36 -23.81 -14.05
CA ALA A 807 -4.82 -24.49 -15.26
C ALA A 807 -4.02 -25.78 -15.53
N TYR A 808 -2.70 -25.79 -15.25
CA TYR A 808 -1.87 -26.98 -15.28
C TYR A 808 -2.39 -28.04 -14.30
N ASN A 809 -2.63 -27.68 -13.03
CA ASN A 809 -3.17 -28.58 -12.01
C ASN A 809 -4.53 -29.17 -12.38
N ASP A 810 -5.39 -28.37 -13.04
CA ASP A 810 -6.69 -28.84 -13.53
C ASP A 810 -6.56 -29.83 -14.71
N SER A 811 -5.39 -29.92 -15.38
CA SER A 811 -5.13 -30.72 -16.56
C SER A 811 -4.36 -32.01 -16.30
N VAL A 812 -3.79 -32.21 -15.10
CA VAL A 812 -2.94 -33.35 -14.73
C VAL A 812 -3.55 -34.18 -13.62
N ASP A 813 -3.04 -35.39 -13.40
CA ASP A 813 -3.45 -36.23 -12.29
C ASP A 813 -2.95 -35.67 -10.95
N GLU A 814 -3.58 -36.04 -9.84
CA GLU A 814 -3.30 -35.53 -8.48
C GLU A 814 -1.81 -35.64 -8.09
N GLY A 815 -1.10 -36.68 -8.51
CA GLY A 815 0.33 -36.84 -8.22
C GLY A 815 1.27 -35.93 -9.02
N ASP A 816 0.77 -35.26 -10.08
CA ASP A 816 1.54 -34.31 -10.90
C ASP A 816 1.16 -32.85 -10.65
N GLN A 817 0.22 -32.58 -9.74
CA GLN A 817 -0.17 -31.21 -9.37
C GLN A 817 0.96 -30.49 -8.65
N ILE A 818 1.00 -29.19 -8.81
CA ILE A 818 2.02 -28.31 -8.22
C ILE A 818 1.42 -27.46 -7.11
N SER A 819 2.00 -27.61 -5.92
CA SER A 819 1.73 -26.75 -4.76
C SER A 819 2.89 -25.79 -4.55
N TYR A 820 2.58 -24.51 -4.24
CA TYR A 820 3.59 -23.50 -4.00
C TYR A 820 3.11 -22.44 -3.02
N THR A 821 4.03 -21.74 -2.38
CA THR A 821 3.72 -20.65 -1.48
C THR A 821 4.15 -19.33 -2.10
N ASP A 822 3.19 -18.40 -2.26
CA ASP A 822 3.46 -17.03 -2.67
C ASP A 822 3.57 -16.10 -1.45
N MET A 823 4.77 -15.97 -0.90
CA MET A 823 5.03 -15.13 0.27
C MET A 823 4.78 -13.64 -0.01
N VAL A 824 5.01 -13.20 -1.25
CA VAL A 824 4.81 -11.79 -1.64
C VAL A 824 3.31 -11.47 -1.70
N ALA A 825 2.51 -12.35 -2.28
CA ALA A 825 1.05 -12.17 -2.32
C ALA A 825 0.46 -12.07 -0.91
N LEU A 826 0.90 -12.91 0.02
CA LEU A 826 0.46 -12.91 1.41
C LEU A 826 0.79 -11.58 2.11
N LEU A 827 2.03 -11.10 1.99
CA LEU A 827 2.47 -9.83 2.59
C LEU A 827 1.78 -8.63 1.94
N MET A 828 1.67 -8.61 0.61
CA MET A 828 1.08 -7.49 -0.14
C MET A 828 -0.43 -7.37 0.04
N SER A 829 -1.15 -8.47 0.21
CA SER A 829 -2.59 -8.45 0.51
C SER A 829 -2.88 -7.66 1.80
N SER A 830 -2.07 -7.89 2.83
CA SER A 830 -2.19 -7.17 4.11
C SER A 830 -1.85 -5.69 3.97
N ILE A 831 -0.77 -5.35 3.27
CA ILE A 831 -0.35 -3.96 3.01
C ILE A 831 -1.41 -3.22 2.19
N THR A 832 -1.91 -3.81 1.12
CA THR A 832 -2.95 -3.25 0.27
C THR A 832 -4.24 -2.98 1.04
N THR A 833 -4.62 -3.88 1.93
CA THR A 833 -5.80 -3.72 2.81
C THR A 833 -5.63 -2.52 3.74
N ILE A 834 -4.47 -2.36 4.37
CA ILE A 834 -4.16 -1.21 5.24
C ILE A 834 -4.21 0.10 4.45
N ILE A 835 -3.62 0.14 3.26
CA ILE A 835 -3.59 1.33 2.41
C ILE A 835 -4.99 1.72 1.95
N ASN A 836 -5.80 0.75 1.54
CA ASN A 836 -7.18 0.98 1.16
C ASN A 836 -7.99 1.53 2.34
N ALA A 837 -7.80 0.97 3.52
CA ALA A 837 -8.46 1.46 4.74
C ALA A 837 -8.09 2.92 5.04
N ILE A 838 -6.79 3.27 4.99
CA ILE A 838 -6.31 4.65 5.18
C ILE A 838 -6.90 5.57 4.09
N SER A 839 -6.88 5.14 2.83
CA SER A 839 -7.42 5.91 1.71
C SER A 839 -8.92 6.18 1.86
N TYR A 840 -9.72 5.20 2.27
CA TYR A 840 -11.15 5.37 2.54
C TYR A 840 -11.42 6.36 3.68
N VAL A 841 -10.64 6.30 4.76
CA VAL A 841 -10.74 7.25 5.87
C VAL A 841 -10.41 8.67 5.39
N LEU A 842 -9.35 8.84 4.62
CA LEU A 842 -8.98 10.15 4.06
C LEU A 842 -10.05 10.69 3.10
N ILE A 843 -10.60 9.85 2.23
CA ILE A 843 -11.71 10.22 1.33
C ILE A 843 -12.96 10.66 2.12
N ALA A 844 -13.28 9.96 3.21
CA ALA A 844 -14.40 10.32 4.08
C ALA A 844 -14.21 11.71 4.72
N PHE A 845 -13.00 12.02 5.23
CA PHE A 845 -12.68 13.35 5.76
C PHE A 845 -12.82 14.46 4.71
N VAL A 846 -12.37 14.20 3.48
CA VAL A 846 -12.50 15.14 2.36
C VAL A 846 -13.96 15.35 2.01
N ALA A 847 -14.76 14.30 1.92
CA ALA A 847 -16.19 14.41 1.63
C ALA A 847 -16.92 15.29 2.67
N ILE A 848 -16.63 15.09 3.96
CA ILE A 848 -17.17 15.91 5.03
C ILE A 848 -16.74 17.38 4.87
N SER A 849 -15.45 17.64 4.61
CA SER A 849 -14.92 18.99 4.41
C SER A 849 -15.58 19.70 3.22
N LEU A 850 -15.84 18.97 2.14
CA LEU A 850 -16.49 19.47 0.93
C LEU A 850 -17.96 19.85 1.19
N VAL A 851 -18.69 19.03 1.94
CA VAL A 851 -20.05 19.32 2.37
C VAL A 851 -20.09 20.58 3.24
N VAL A 852 -19.21 20.67 4.25
CA VAL A 852 -19.14 21.87 5.12
C VAL A 852 -18.79 23.12 4.32
N SER A 853 -17.82 23.04 3.42
CA SER A 853 -17.45 24.17 2.54
C SER A 853 -18.63 24.59 1.65
N SER A 854 -19.36 23.66 1.07
CA SER A 854 -20.53 23.92 0.23
C SER A 854 -21.66 24.63 1.00
N ILE A 855 -21.95 24.14 2.21
CA ILE A 855 -22.94 24.78 3.11
C ILE A 855 -22.50 26.20 3.45
N MET A 856 -21.22 26.40 3.82
CA MET A 856 -20.68 27.72 4.16
C MET A 856 -20.76 28.68 2.99
N ILE A 857 -20.42 28.27 1.77
CA ILE A 857 -20.55 29.06 0.54
C ILE A 857 -22.02 29.42 0.32
N GLY A 858 -22.92 28.45 0.46
CA GLY A 858 -24.37 28.67 0.32
C GLY A 858 -24.90 29.73 1.30
N ILE A 859 -24.56 29.64 2.57
CA ILE A 859 -24.97 30.61 3.60
C ILE A 859 -24.41 32.01 3.30
N ILE A 860 -23.12 32.13 3.00
CA ILE A 860 -22.49 33.44 2.73
C ILE A 860 -23.08 34.06 1.47
N THR A 861 -23.34 33.28 0.44
CA THR A 861 -23.98 33.75 -0.79
C THR A 861 -25.41 34.19 -0.53
N TYR A 862 -26.21 33.43 0.22
CA TYR A 862 -27.58 33.78 0.60
C TYR A 862 -27.63 35.10 1.39
N ILE A 863 -26.79 35.27 2.41
CA ILE A 863 -26.69 36.51 3.18
C ILE A 863 -26.29 37.67 2.26
N SER A 864 -25.38 37.44 1.31
CA SER A 864 -24.95 38.50 0.37
C SER A 864 -26.08 38.95 -0.56
N VAL A 865 -26.94 38.05 -0.99
CA VAL A 865 -28.13 38.37 -1.78
C VAL A 865 -29.16 39.13 -0.95
N LEU A 866 -29.45 38.70 0.29
CA LEU A 866 -30.37 39.39 1.19
C LEU A 866 -29.94 40.84 1.49
N GLU A 867 -28.67 41.09 1.75
CA GLU A 867 -28.17 42.46 1.97
C GLU A 867 -28.31 43.37 0.75
N ARG A 868 -28.37 42.80 -0.45
CA ARG A 868 -28.49 43.57 -1.71
C ARG A 868 -29.91 43.61 -2.29
N THR A 869 -30.90 43.12 -1.57
CA THR A 869 -32.30 43.08 -2.05
C THR A 869 -32.77 44.42 -2.54
N LYS A 870 -32.40 45.51 -1.82
CA LYS A 870 -32.73 46.87 -2.22
C LYS A 870 -32.06 47.31 -3.53
N GLU A 871 -30.79 47.00 -3.70
CA GLU A 871 -30.02 47.30 -4.93
C GLU A 871 -30.61 46.52 -6.13
N ILE A 872 -30.94 45.24 -5.93
CA ILE A 872 -31.56 44.39 -6.94
C ILE A 872 -32.93 44.96 -7.33
N GLY A 873 -33.72 45.45 -6.34
CA GLY A 873 -34.99 46.12 -6.58
C GLY A 873 -34.84 47.37 -7.43
N ILE A 874 -33.83 48.19 -7.16
CA ILE A 874 -33.55 49.40 -7.96
C ILE A 874 -33.18 49.02 -9.40
N LEU A 875 -32.32 48.05 -9.59
CA LEU A 875 -31.90 47.56 -10.91
C LEU A 875 -33.11 47.04 -11.72
N ARG A 876 -33.97 46.23 -11.07
CA ARG A 876 -35.21 45.73 -11.69
C ARG A 876 -36.18 46.87 -12.08
N ALA A 877 -36.31 47.90 -11.24
CA ALA A 877 -37.17 49.06 -11.52
C ALA A 877 -36.69 49.89 -12.72
N ILE A 878 -35.40 49.85 -13.04
CA ILE A 878 -34.80 50.52 -14.20
C ILE A 878 -34.79 49.60 -15.44
N GLY A 879 -35.23 48.33 -15.33
CA GLY A 879 -35.33 47.43 -16.46
C GLY A 879 -34.16 46.43 -16.60
N ALA A 880 -33.49 46.09 -15.52
CA ALA A 880 -32.55 44.94 -15.51
C ALA A 880 -33.32 43.62 -15.40
N SER A 881 -33.06 42.72 -16.31
CA SER A 881 -33.58 41.34 -16.29
C SER A 881 -32.87 40.44 -15.31
#